data_6ec8668a68999287926bae9e430a2ce9
#
_entry.id   6ec8668a68999287926bae9e430a2ce9
#
_cell.length_a   1.000
_cell.length_b   1.000
_cell.length_c   1.000
_cell.angle_alpha   90.00
_cell.angle_beta   90.00
_cell.angle_gamma   90.00
#
_symmetry.space_group_name_H-M   'P 1'
#
loop_
_entity.id
_entity.type
_entity.pdbx_description
1 polymer ?
#
loop_
_entity_poly.entity_id
_entity_poly.type
_entity_poly.pdbx_seq_one_letter_code
_entity_poly.pdbx_strand_id
1 'polypeptide(L)'
;MAIRIRMRGLCALGATTFLTPLLFPAAAYAKAADRPTPQAASAAPEEQFGEITVTATRRSESIQKVPISMQALGADMMQERQVKGMSDFAALLPSVSFEGIGPGRNTAFFRGIVPAGGNYASVGYYLDDMPITGTEVPDIHVYDMERVEALSGPQGTLYGAGSLAGTIRFITKKPELGKFELGYDLEGNKYGKGGFGGQAESYVNIPVTETLAVRAMGYYRHDGGYIDNTPNNGKFNNGNSSTLTLGDNNPATSYTLDNSSIAKDNYNTIKEYGGRLQMLWEPLPDWQVTPSITAQRQRANGYFGYDPRVGDLQVHDYDETSQLDKWYQAALAIHGHIGDWDLVSATGYFKRKTKTVNDYTYYTVTYDGFGAGYESYLQFFNNCKGAGEAQQCSLMNPTQYYHADTNRDKFTQEIRLTTPKEWPFDITVGGFYQRQKTELNTYYAIHGLDTSTGYTEAGGGDVAGGLIGVPAMYGISGGAFDTTNVINPNGNPLGTMILGTEAVKQDGFYVVEQDQVYHDEAIFGEGHYNITPKLKFTGGIRYFWTDYTVKGFAGVASSAAGVGCALPLPDARLTCLNSNPLAADGAGRYKESGETHKVAVDWQFSPSKMVYANYSTGFRPGGFNRPLRIRSLGRLVTVQPYESETLTNFELGVKTSWSNILRFNAAVYYEKWNNIQYSVIVSGAQGAGMTGNAGKAEVKGVEFDADLKLGRITITTAGAYNDAKLKGNFCNFAVNTATLSISQLSSCTLGAFVPDSSPPTPQVAAADGTRLP
;
A
#
# COMPACT_ATOMS: atom_id res chain seq x y z
N MET A 1 25.78 -10.74 8.75
CA MET A 1 27.00 -10.50 7.97
C MET A 1 26.68 -10.84 6.53
N ALA A 2 26.73 -9.86 5.64
CA ALA A 2 26.53 -10.06 4.21
C ALA A 2 27.88 -9.95 3.50
N ILE A 3 28.17 -10.85 2.56
CA ILE A 3 29.33 -10.78 1.69
C ILE A 3 28.79 -10.61 0.28
N ARG A 4 29.17 -9.51 -0.37
CA ARG A 4 28.77 -9.20 -1.74
C ARG A 4 29.99 -9.19 -2.63
N ILE A 5 29.92 -9.88 -3.76
CA ILE A 5 30.96 -9.89 -4.80
C ILE A 5 30.36 -9.26 -6.05
N ARG A 6 30.93 -8.15 -6.49
CA ARG A 6 30.57 -7.47 -7.73
C ARG A 6 31.75 -7.43 -8.68
N MET A 7 31.52 -7.78 -9.93
CA MET A 7 32.47 -7.51 -11.00
C MET A 7 31.81 -6.69 -12.09
N ARG A 8 32.36 -5.50 -12.33
CA ARG A 8 32.08 -4.74 -13.57
C ARG A 8 33.16 -5.10 -14.57
N GLY A 9 32.78 -5.86 -15.58
CA GLY A 9 33.72 -6.22 -16.65
C GLY A 9 33.89 -5.09 -17.64
N LEU A 10 35.02 -4.37 -17.58
CA LEU A 10 35.60 -3.83 -18.80
C LEU A 10 36.18 -5.04 -19.55
N CYS A 11 35.71 -5.31 -20.79
CA CYS A 11 36.22 -6.38 -21.62
C CYS A 11 37.72 -6.20 -21.88
N ALA A 12 38.55 -7.01 -21.20
CA ALA A 12 39.86 -7.39 -21.65
C ALA A 12 39.93 -8.91 -21.58
N LEU A 13 39.88 -9.53 -22.73
CA LEU A 13 40.07 -10.91 -23.09
C LEU A 13 40.75 -11.84 -22.08
N GLY A 14 40.08 -12.94 -21.80
CA GLY A 14 40.63 -14.11 -21.14
C GLY A 14 39.60 -15.24 -21.15
N ALA A 15 39.39 -15.84 -22.31
CA ALA A 15 38.48 -16.96 -22.47
C ALA A 15 39.18 -18.26 -22.11
N THR A 16 38.56 -19.12 -21.32
CA THR A 16 38.63 -20.58 -21.53
C THR A 16 37.37 -21.28 -21.07
N THR A 17 36.70 -21.79 -22.10
CA THR A 17 35.90 -23.03 -22.22
C THR A 17 34.74 -23.32 -21.25
N PHE A 18 33.51 -23.20 -21.74
CA PHE A 18 32.60 -24.29 -22.12
C PHE A 18 31.30 -23.73 -22.63
N LEU A 19 31.10 -23.71 -23.95
CA LEU A 19 29.79 -23.89 -24.65
C LEU A 19 30.04 -23.81 -26.17
N THR A 20 29.63 -24.83 -26.89
CA THR A 20 29.78 -25.05 -28.32
C THR A 20 28.99 -24.05 -29.18
N PRO A 21 29.36 -23.83 -30.46
CA PRO A 21 29.18 -22.58 -31.14
C PRO A 21 27.99 -22.56 -32.11
N LEU A 22 27.41 -21.37 -32.33
CA LEU A 22 26.74 -21.02 -33.57
C LEU A 22 27.55 -19.95 -34.29
N LEU A 23 28.04 -20.33 -35.45
CA LEU A 23 28.89 -19.59 -36.35
C LEU A 23 28.20 -18.43 -37.05
N PHE A 24 28.84 -17.25 -37.06
CA PHE A 24 28.79 -16.29 -38.17
C PHE A 24 30.16 -15.61 -38.30
N PRO A 25 30.69 -15.43 -39.53
CA PRO A 25 32.03 -14.88 -39.76
C PRO A 25 32.00 -13.35 -39.91
N ALA A 26 32.87 -12.66 -39.18
CA ALA A 26 33.18 -11.26 -39.44
C ALA A 26 34.65 -11.13 -39.82
N ALA A 27 34.90 -10.53 -40.98
CA ALA A 27 36.22 -10.27 -41.53
C ALA A 27 36.90 -9.10 -40.79
N ALA A 28 38.18 -9.31 -40.51
CA ALA A 28 39.06 -8.34 -39.88
C ALA A 28 39.66 -7.35 -40.90
N TYR A 29 39.79 -6.09 -40.51
CA TYR A 29 40.86 -5.21 -41.01
C TYR A 29 41.43 -4.40 -39.85
N ALA A 30 42.69 -4.73 -39.52
CA ALA A 30 43.53 -3.95 -38.61
C ALA A 30 44.33 -2.91 -39.41
N LYS A 31 44.31 -1.67 -38.97
CA LYS A 31 45.25 -0.65 -39.42
C LYS A 31 45.94 -0.04 -38.19
N ALA A 32 47.25 -0.19 -38.13
CA ALA A 32 48.09 0.36 -37.10
C ALA A 32 48.16 1.89 -37.22
N ALA A 33 48.05 2.60 -36.12
CA ALA A 33 48.33 4.02 -36.04
C ALA A 33 49.11 4.35 -34.77
N ASP A 34 50.04 5.27 -34.94
CA ASP A 34 51.13 5.74 -34.10
C ASP A 34 50.82 6.04 -32.64
N ARG A 35 51.83 5.79 -31.77
CA ARG A 35 51.83 6.23 -30.36
C ARG A 35 52.12 7.71 -30.26
N PRO A 36 51.28 8.47 -29.53
CA PRO A 36 51.67 9.79 -29.04
C PRO A 36 52.40 9.69 -27.69
N THR A 37 53.35 10.59 -27.52
CA THR A 37 54.20 10.86 -26.36
C THR A 37 53.40 11.08 -25.06
N PRO A 38 53.90 10.75 -23.86
CA PRO A 38 53.19 10.97 -22.61
C PRO A 38 53.06 12.47 -22.32
N GLN A 39 51.87 12.96 -22.37
CA GLN A 39 51.48 14.26 -21.89
C GLN A 39 51.33 14.20 -20.36
N ALA A 40 51.84 15.22 -19.66
CA ALA A 40 51.83 15.34 -18.21
C ALA A 40 50.47 15.02 -17.64
N ALA A 41 50.42 14.26 -16.55
CA ALA A 41 49.24 13.94 -15.81
C ALA A 41 48.46 15.23 -15.44
N SER A 42 47.37 15.42 -16.15
CA SER A 42 46.31 16.36 -15.71
C SER A 42 45.83 15.89 -14.34
N ALA A 43 45.77 16.78 -13.38
CA ALA A 43 45.21 16.55 -12.08
C ALA A 43 43.84 15.84 -12.26
N ALA A 44 43.62 14.74 -11.54
CA ALA A 44 42.34 14.07 -11.53
C ALA A 44 41.22 15.09 -11.28
N PRO A 45 40.10 15.04 -12.00
CA PRO A 45 38.98 15.93 -11.71
C PRO A 45 38.64 15.75 -10.22
N GLU A 46 38.61 16.88 -9.47
CA GLU A 46 38.04 16.87 -8.13
C GLU A 46 36.64 16.28 -8.26
N GLU A 47 36.40 15.13 -7.62
CA GLU A 47 35.06 14.54 -7.51
C GLU A 47 34.14 15.57 -6.86
N GLN A 48 33.39 16.30 -7.66
CA GLN A 48 32.32 17.14 -7.19
C GLN A 48 31.29 16.24 -6.49
N PHE A 49 30.62 16.75 -5.44
CA PHE A 49 29.35 16.15 -5.03
C PHE A 49 28.50 15.97 -6.28
N GLY A 50 28.30 14.72 -6.73
CA GLY A 50 27.58 14.47 -7.97
C GLY A 50 26.28 15.22 -7.96
N GLU A 51 26.06 16.09 -8.93
CA GLU A 51 24.79 16.82 -9.06
C GLU A 51 23.69 15.80 -9.32
N ILE A 52 22.80 15.59 -8.33
CA ILE A 52 21.69 14.67 -8.46
C ILE A 52 20.62 15.34 -9.31
N THR A 53 20.46 14.84 -10.53
CA THR A 53 19.36 15.24 -11.41
C THR A 53 18.11 14.45 -11.03
N VAL A 54 16.98 15.15 -10.88
CA VAL A 54 15.69 14.58 -10.51
C VAL A 54 14.63 14.90 -11.57
N THR A 55 13.53 14.16 -11.55
CA THR A 55 12.40 14.38 -12.46
C THR A 55 11.09 14.61 -11.69
N ALA A 56 11.22 15.12 -10.47
CA ALA A 56 10.12 15.38 -9.54
C ALA A 56 9.07 16.36 -10.07
N THR A 57 9.48 17.34 -10.85
CA THR A 57 8.62 18.34 -11.49
C THR A 57 8.16 17.93 -12.90
N ARG A 58 8.26 16.63 -13.23
CA ARG A 58 8.06 16.09 -14.58
C ARG A 58 9.07 16.63 -15.61
N ARG A 59 10.17 17.18 -15.15
CA ARG A 59 11.31 17.74 -15.92
C ARG A 59 12.60 17.29 -15.28
N SER A 60 13.65 17.21 -16.10
CA SER A 60 14.99 16.90 -15.63
C SER A 60 15.66 18.17 -15.09
N GLU A 61 15.79 18.26 -13.77
CA GLU A 61 16.39 19.41 -13.07
C GLU A 61 17.32 18.92 -11.94
N SER A 62 18.27 19.78 -11.56
CA SER A 62 19.07 19.56 -10.35
C SER A 62 18.18 19.58 -9.10
N ILE A 63 18.35 18.63 -8.19
CA ILE A 63 17.63 18.60 -6.90
C ILE A 63 17.80 19.92 -6.13
N GLN A 64 18.93 20.62 -6.29
CA GLN A 64 19.22 21.90 -5.65
C GLN A 64 18.42 23.09 -6.24
N LYS A 65 17.74 22.89 -7.39
CA LYS A 65 16.93 23.91 -8.06
C LYS A 65 15.44 23.67 -7.96
N VAL A 66 15.01 22.55 -7.39
CA VAL A 66 13.59 22.22 -7.21
C VAL A 66 13.06 22.84 -5.92
N PRO A 67 12.04 23.73 -5.96
CA PRO A 67 11.56 24.48 -4.79
C PRO A 67 10.54 23.67 -3.96
N ILE A 68 10.90 22.45 -3.58
CA ILE A 68 10.17 21.59 -2.65
C ILE A 68 11.15 20.81 -1.78
N SER A 69 10.72 20.40 -0.61
CA SER A 69 11.45 19.42 0.18
C SER A 69 11.38 18.06 -0.48
N MET A 70 12.53 17.53 -0.83
CA MET A 70 12.65 16.21 -1.44
C MET A 70 14.02 15.63 -1.21
N GLN A 71 14.08 14.31 -1.25
CA GLN A 71 15.31 13.53 -1.17
C GLN A 71 15.42 12.60 -2.37
N ALA A 72 16.64 12.29 -2.77
CA ALA A 72 16.92 11.33 -3.82
C ALA A 72 18.07 10.42 -3.41
N LEU A 73 17.82 9.12 -3.44
CA LEU A 73 18.82 8.09 -3.22
C LEU A 73 19.34 7.62 -4.59
N GLY A 74 20.54 8.00 -4.95
CA GLY A 74 21.18 7.58 -6.19
C GLY A 74 21.65 6.11 -6.14
N ALA A 75 21.96 5.54 -7.31
CA ALA A 75 22.35 4.15 -7.46
C ALA A 75 23.51 3.74 -6.55
N ASP A 76 24.56 4.56 -6.46
CA ASP A 76 25.74 4.26 -5.66
C ASP A 76 25.43 4.23 -4.15
N MET A 77 24.64 5.19 -3.65
CA MET A 77 24.20 5.22 -2.26
C MET A 77 23.31 4.01 -1.93
N MET A 78 22.34 3.68 -2.79
CA MET A 78 21.48 2.50 -2.59
C MET A 78 22.32 1.22 -2.52
N GLN A 79 23.35 1.12 -3.36
CA GLN A 79 24.25 0.00 -3.36
C GLN A 79 25.14 -0.05 -2.11
N GLU A 80 25.78 1.06 -1.72
CA GLU A 80 26.63 1.14 -0.53
C GLU A 80 25.87 0.82 0.76
N ARG A 81 24.59 1.23 0.83
CA ARG A 81 23.69 1.00 1.96
C ARG A 81 22.93 -0.33 1.87
N GLN A 82 23.16 -1.11 0.80
CA GLN A 82 22.49 -2.41 0.57
C GLN A 82 20.95 -2.30 0.60
N VAL A 83 20.40 -1.27 -0.02
CA VAL A 83 18.96 -1.05 -0.14
C VAL A 83 18.39 -2.10 -1.09
N LYS A 84 17.50 -2.95 -0.60
CA LYS A 84 16.88 -4.07 -1.34
C LYS A 84 15.40 -3.86 -1.59
N GLY A 85 14.73 -3.16 -0.71
CA GLY A 85 13.29 -2.97 -0.76
C GLY A 85 12.83 -1.70 -0.03
N MET A 86 11.52 -1.61 0.15
CA MET A 86 10.86 -0.41 0.68
C MET A 86 11.32 -0.06 2.10
N SER A 87 11.45 -1.03 2.99
CA SER A 87 11.88 -0.82 4.36
C SER A 87 13.28 -0.21 4.47
N ASP A 88 14.17 -0.61 3.57
CA ASP A 88 15.57 -0.19 3.62
C ASP A 88 15.73 1.27 3.18
N PHE A 89 15.06 1.69 2.08
CA PHE A 89 15.16 3.08 1.66
C PHE A 89 14.36 4.01 2.57
N ALA A 90 13.23 3.57 3.13
CA ALA A 90 12.46 4.41 4.07
C ALA A 90 13.29 4.77 5.31
N ALA A 91 14.11 3.84 5.81
CA ALA A 91 15.02 4.10 6.92
C ALA A 91 16.11 5.16 6.63
N LEU A 92 16.36 5.45 5.35
CA LEU A 92 17.31 6.48 4.90
C LEU A 92 16.65 7.84 4.63
N LEU A 93 15.31 7.93 4.74
CA LEU A 93 14.53 9.12 4.42
C LEU A 93 13.84 9.65 5.69
N PRO A 94 14.37 10.69 6.33
CA PRO A 94 13.90 11.17 7.65
C PRO A 94 12.46 11.68 7.65
N SER A 95 11.94 12.11 6.50
CA SER A 95 10.54 12.57 6.37
C SER A 95 9.56 11.43 6.13
N VAL A 96 10.04 10.21 5.88
CA VAL A 96 9.24 9.02 5.59
C VAL A 96 9.22 8.13 6.81
N SER A 97 8.05 7.85 7.30
CA SER A 97 7.82 6.77 8.25
C SER A 97 7.23 5.57 7.53
N PHE A 98 7.39 4.40 8.12
CA PHE A 98 7.06 3.14 7.48
C PHE A 98 6.41 2.20 8.49
N GLU A 99 5.28 1.66 8.12
CA GLU A 99 4.58 0.63 8.86
C GLU A 99 4.35 -0.57 7.95
N GLY A 100 4.62 -1.77 8.46
CA GLY A 100 4.42 -2.98 7.67
C GLY A 100 4.42 -4.24 8.53
N ILE A 101 3.65 -5.21 8.08
CA ILE A 101 3.54 -6.54 8.67
C ILE A 101 4.21 -7.61 7.80
N GLY A 102 5.05 -7.17 6.87
CA GLY A 102 5.83 -8.02 6.00
C GLY A 102 5.91 -7.51 4.56
N PRO A 103 6.69 -8.18 3.71
CA PRO A 103 6.90 -7.80 2.33
C PRO A 103 5.59 -7.69 1.53
N GLY A 104 5.44 -6.60 0.76
CA GLY A 104 4.23 -6.32 -0.03
C GLY A 104 2.99 -5.92 0.78
N ARG A 105 3.14 -5.75 2.11
CA ARG A 105 2.10 -5.31 3.05
C ARG A 105 2.57 -4.09 3.84
N ASN A 106 3.11 -3.15 3.12
CA ASN A 106 3.80 -2.02 3.67
C ASN A 106 3.10 -0.72 3.29
N THR A 107 3.07 0.23 4.22
CA THR A 107 2.54 1.58 4.03
C THR A 107 3.60 2.58 4.44
N ALA A 108 3.99 3.48 3.54
CA ALA A 108 4.79 4.62 3.90
C ALA A 108 3.88 5.84 4.10
N PHE A 109 4.30 6.72 4.97
CA PHE A 109 3.63 7.99 5.23
C PHE A 109 4.65 9.09 5.49
N PHE A 110 4.29 10.31 5.12
CA PHE A 110 5.13 11.49 5.28
C PHE A 110 4.60 12.36 6.42
N ARG A 111 5.51 12.96 7.20
CA ARG A 111 5.21 14.02 8.19
C ARG A 111 4.09 13.65 9.17
N GLY A 112 3.89 12.35 9.46
CA GLY A 112 2.84 11.88 10.35
C GLY A 112 1.42 11.86 9.73
N ILE A 113 1.27 12.03 8.42
CA ILE A 113 -0.02 11.91 7.71
C ILE A 113 -0.29 10.43 7.40
N VAL A 114 -0.90 9.76 8.35
CA VAL A 114 -1.21 8.32 8.28
C VAL A 114 -2.62 8.10 7.73
N PRO A 115 -2.82 7.21 6.73
CA PRO A 115 -4.17 6.88 6.26
C PRO A 115 -4.91 6.06 7.33
N ALA A 116 -5.80 6.71 8.08
CA ALA A 116 -6.56 6.08 9.16
C ALA A 116 -7.89 5.45 8.71
N GLY A 117 -8.24 5.54 7.44
CA GLY A 117 -9.45 5.00 6.82
C GLY A 117 -9.46 5.23 5.31
N GLY A 118 -10.60 4.92 4.66
CA GLY A 118 -10.77 5.09 3.22
C GLY A 118 -10.12 3.98 2.38
N ASN A 119 -10.37 4.04 1.08
CA ASN A 119 -10.00 2.99 0.11
C ASN A 119 -8.84 3.39 -0.81
N TYR A 120 -8.12 4.46 -0.49
CA TYR A 120 -7.02 4.97 -1.31
C TYR A 120 -5.80 5.35 -0.45
N ALA A 121 -4.60 5.28 -1.03
CA ALA A 121 -3.38 5.64 -0.32
C ALA A 121 -3.23 7.17 -0.13
N SER A 122 -2.53 7.59 0.92
CA SER A 122 -2.13 8.99 1.14
C SER A 122 -0.81 9.36 0.45
N VAL A 123 -0.03 8.36 0.03
CA VAL A 123 1.26 8.51 -0.65
C VAL A 123 1.17 7.94 -2.06
N GLY A 124 1.60 8.72 -3.04
CA GLY A 124 1.71 8.30 -4.44
C GLY A 124 2.95 7.43 -4.67
N TYR A 125 2.80 6.34 -5.42
CA TYR A 125 3.90 5.46 -5.80
C TYR A 125 3.99 5.35 -7.31
N TYR A 126 5.18 5.55 -7.84
CA TYR A 126 5.43 5.53 -9.27
C TYR A 126 6.63 4.63 -9.61
N LEU A 127 6.49 3.84 -10.66
CA LEU A 127 7.62 3.18 -11.31
C LEU A 127 7.82 3.86 -12.67
N ASP A 128 8.91 4.62 -12.80
CA ASP A 128 9.12 5.61 -13.85
C ASP A 128 7.98 6.65 -13.87
N ASP A 129 7.25 6.78 -15.00
CA ASP A 129 6.11 7.69 -15.12
C ASP A 129 4.76 7.05 -14.79
N MET A 130 4.74 5.74 -14.47
CA MET A 130 3.50 5.00 -14.25
C MET A 130 3.12 4.90 -12.78
N PRO A 131 1.90 5.31 -12.38
CA PRO A 131 1.42 5.14 -11.02
C PRO A 131 1.12 3.68 -10.72
N ILE A 132 1.72 3.15 -9.65
CA ILE A 132 1.41 1.85 -9.07
C ILE A 132 0.63 1.99 -7.74
N THR A 133 0.26 3.22 -7.40
CA THR A 133 -0.45 3.60 -6.16
C THR A 133 -1.69 2.73 -5.92
N GLY A 134 -1.87 2.31 -4.69
CA GLY A 134 -3.01 1.53 -4.21
C GLY A 134 -3.02 1.53 -2.69
N THR A 135 -4.01 0.93 -2.06
CA THR A 135 -4.04 0.77 -0.58
C THR A 135 -2.82 0.02 -0.07
N GLU A 136 -2.39 -0.97 -0.82
CA GLU A 136 -1.13 -1.68 -0.61
C GLU A 136 -0.33 -1.64 -1.92
N VAL A 137 0.97 -1.43 -1.82
CA VAL A 137 1.89 -1.42 -2.95
C VAL A 137 2.80 -2.64 -2.91
N PRO A 138 3.25 -3.16 -4.07
CA PRO A 138 4.24 -4.23 -4.07
C PRO A 138 5.57 -3.73 -3.48
N ASP A 139 6.30 -4.62 -2.85
CA ASP A 139 7.67 -4.35 -2.43
C ASP A 139 8.58 -4.46 -3.66
N ILE A 140 8.95 -3.32 -4.25
CA ILE A 140 9.74 -3.28 -5.47
C ILE A 140 11.18 -3.61 -5.16
N HIS A 141 11.72 -4.61 -5.86
CA HIS A 141 13.14 -4.96 -5.77
C HIS A 141 14.05 -3.85 -6.34
N VAL A 142 14.99 -3.39 -5.50
CA VAL A 142 15.86 -2.25 -5.82
C VAL A 142 17.17 -2.78 -6.43
N TYR A 143 17.17 -3.04 -7.75
CA TYR A 143 18.36 -3.37 -8.52
C TYR A 143 18.30 -2.73 -9.90
N ASP A 144 19.46 -2.30 -10.40
CA ASP A 144 19.59 -1.59 -11.69
C ASP A 144 18.63 -0.40 -11.79
N MET A 145 18.49 0.32 -10.66
CA MET A 145 17.78 1.59 -10.56
C MET A 145 18.74 2.75 -10.77
N GLU A 146 18.25 3.84 -11.31
CA GLU A 146 18.99 5.09 -11.39
C GLU A 146 18.94 5.81 -10.05
N ARG A 147 17.73 5.91 -9.47
CA ARG A 147 17.48 6.52 -8.17
C ARG A 147 16.08 6.24 -7.64
N VAL A 148 15.87 6.50 -6.36
CA VAL A 148 14.55 6.63 -5.73
C VAL A 148 14.38 8.07 -5.29
N GLU A 149 13.29 8.71 -5.69
CA GLU A 149 12.92 10.08 -5.32
C GLU A 149 11.78 10.05 -4.30
N ALA A 150 11.90 10.78 -3.18
CA ALA A 150 10.86 10.98 -2.19
C ALA A 150 10.54 12.47 -2.10
N LEU A 151 9.32 12.84 -2.44
CA LEU A 151 8.81 14.20 -2.45
C LEU A 151 7.91 14.36 -1.24
N SER A 152 8.30 15.23 -0.31
CA SER A 152 7.53 15.51 0.91
C SER A 152 6.44 16.56 0.66
N GLY A 153 5.32 16.43 1.36
CA GLY A 153 4.16 17.30 1.23
C GLY A 153 3.30 17.02 -0.02
N PRO A 154 2.16 17.71 -0.14
CA PRO A 154 1.18 17.46 -1.20
C PRO A 154 1.73 17.67 -2.60
N GLN A 155 1.48 16.71 -3.48
CA GLN A 155 1.89 16.75 -4.89
C GLN A 155 0.69 16.63 -5.85
N GLY A 156 -0.49 17.10 -5.41
CA GLY A 156 -1.75 16.91 -6.12
C GLY A 156 -1.80 17.46 -7.54
N THR A 157 -1.08 18.54 -7.86
CA THR A 157 -1.09 19.19 -9.18
C THR A 157 -0.49 18.30 -10.28
N LEU A 158 0.65 17.68 -10.03
CA LEU A 158 1.36 16.88 -11.04
C LEU A 158 1.09 15.37 -10.92
N TYR A 159 0.75 14.90 -9.70
CA TYR A 159 0.63 13.49 -9.42
C TYR A 159 -0.79 13.04 -9.05
N GLY A 160 -1.72 13.98 -8.83
CA GLY A 160 -3.14 13.71 -8.65
C GLY A 160 -3.50 12.96 -7.37
N ALA A 161 -4.52 12.13 -7.49
CA ALA A 161 -5.07 11.36 -6.39
C ALA A 161 -4.03 10.42 -5.73
N GLY A 162 -4.05 10.34 -4.41
CA GLY A 162 -3.13 9.52 -3.63
C GLY A 162 -1.77 10.15 -3.36
N SER A 163 -1.49 11.36 -3.87
CA SER A 163 -0.30 12.15 -3.52
C SER A 163 -0.64 13.25 -2.52
N LEU A 164 -1.45 12.90 -1.52
CA LEU A 164 -1.91 13.79 -0.45
C LEU A 164 -0.73 14.25 0.42
N ALA A 165 0.04 13.29 0.96
CA ALA A 165 1.12 13.55 1.92
C ALA A 165 2.51 13.57 1.29
N GLY A 166 2.65 12.96 0.12
CA GLY A 166 3.92 12.85 -0.58
C GLY A 166 3.87 11.89 -1.76
N THR A 167 5.02 11.75 -2.43
CA THR A 167 5.17 10.85 -3.57
C THR A 167 6.52 10.15 -3.53
N ILE A 168 6.54 8.84 -3.76
CA ILE A 168 7.75 8.03 -3.91
C ILE A 168 7.83 7.56 -5.37
N ARG A 169 8.98 7.79 -6.00
CA ARG A 169 9.23 7.43 -7.40
C ARG A 169 10.45 6.54 -7.52
N PHE A 170 10.28 5.42 -8.15
CA PHE A 170 11.35 4.49 -8.53
C PHE A 170 11.73 4.78 -9.98
N ILE A 171 12.92 5.28 -10.20
CA ILE A 171 13.43 5.61 -11.54
C ILE A 171 14.40 4.52 -11.97
N THR A 172 14.05 3.81 -13.02
CA THR A 172 14.86 2.71 -13.55
C THR A 172 15.99 3.23 -14.43
N LYS A 173 17.13 2.52 -14.42
CA LYS A 173 18.20 2.82 -15.36
C LYS A 173 17.75 2.50 -16.77
N LYS A 174 17.87 3.47 -17.69
CA LYS A 174 17.41 3.33 -19.08
C LYS A 174 18.46 2.67 -19.97
N PRO A 175 18.07 2.08 -21.12
CA PRO A 175 19.01 1.63 -22.14
C PRO A 175 19.89 2.79 -22.65
N GLU A 176 21.14 2.52 -22.92
CA GLU A 176 22.11 3.50 -23.44
C GLU A 176 22.54 3.09 -24.86
N LEU A 177 22.41 3.99 -25.84
CA LEU A 177 22.87 3.78 -27.21
C LEU A 177 24.41 3.72 -27.25
N GLY A 178 24.97 2.94 -28.17
CA GLY A 178 26.40 2.88 -28.41
C GLY A 178 27.23 2.24 -27.28
N LYS A 179 26.61 1.81 -26.17
CA LYS A 179 27.33 1.27 -25.03
C LYS A 179 26.91 -0.16 -24.70
N PHE A 180 27.85 -1.09 -24.74
CA PHE A 180 27.67 -2.42 -24.17
C PHE A 180 28.02 -2.37 -22.67
N GLU A 181 27.14 -2.82 -21.80
CA GLU A 181 27.37 -2.91 -20.36
C GLU A 181 26.80 -4.22 -19.84
N LEU A 182 27.55 -4.92 -18.99
CA LEU A 182 27.13 -6.13 -18.28
C LEU A 182 27.52 -6.00 -16.83
N GLY A 183 26.61 -6.31 -15.91
CA GLY A 183 26.90 -6.38 -14.49
C GLY A 183 26.22 -7.57 -13.85
N TYR A 184 26.82 -8.06 -12.79
CA TYR A 184 26.21 -9.07 -11.92
C TYR A 184 26.63 -8.83 -10.48
N ASP A 185 25.73 -9.20 -9.57
CA ASP A 185 25.94 -9.12 -8.14
C ASP A 185 25.54 -10.45 -7.51
N LEU A 186 26.38 -10.95 -6.60
CA LEU A 186 26.13 -12.16 -5.82
C LEU A 186 26.25 -11.80 -4.35
N GLU A 187 25.29 -12.21 -3.55
CA GLU A 187 25.28 -11.98 -2.11
C GLU A 187 24.94 -13.27 -1.37
N GLY A 188 25.66 -13.54 -0.28
CA GLY A 188 25.27 -14.49 0.75
C GLY A 188 25.04 -13.74 2.05
N ASN A 189 23.96 -14.03 2.76
CA ASN A 189 23.61 -13.36 4.01
C ASN A 189 23.13 -14.33 5.09
N LYS A 190 23.11 -13.84 6.32
CA LYS A 190 22.52 -14.52 7.47
C LYS A 190 22.10 -13.48 8.52
N TYR A 191 20.90 -13.58 9.03
CA TYR A 191 20.38 -12.71 10.06
C TYR A 191 20.70 -13.31 11.46
N GLY A 192 21.78 -12.87 12.11
CA GLY A 192 22.09 -13.30 13.47
C GLY A 192 22.01 -14.84 13.68
N LYS A 193 21.08 -15.28 14.52
CA LYS A 193 20.76 -16.71 14.74
C LYS A 193 19.86 -17.30 13.65
N GLY A 194 19.31 -16.49 12.77
CA GLY A 194 18.39 -16.89 11.73
C GLY A 194 18.98 -17.80 10.65
N GLY A 195 18.19 -18.09 9.64
CA GLY A 195 18.55 -18.91 8.48
C GLY A 195 19.51 -18.23 7.51
N PHE A 196 20.10 -19.01 6.63
CA PHE A 196 20.92 -18.51 5.53
C PHE A 196 20.05 -17.98 4.39
N GLY A 197 20.51 -16.93 3.76
CA GLY A 197 19.91 -16.33 2.58
C GLY A 197 20.97 -15.95 1.54
N GLY A 198 20.51 -15.39 0.43
CA GLY A 198 21.38 -14.88 -0.62
C GLY A 198 20.58 -14.40 -1.81
N GLN A 199 21.25 -13.66 -2.69
CA GLN A 199 20.67 -13.20 -3.94
C GLN A 199 21.67 -13.24 -5.07
N ALA A 200 21.14 -13.37 -6.29
CA ALA A 200 21.87 -13.27 -7.54
C ALA A 200 21.12 -12.30 -8.45
N GLU A 201 21.83 -11.30 -8.95
CA GLU A 201 21.30 -10.22 -9.76
C GLU A 201 22.19 -10.00 -10.97
N SER A 202 21.62 -9.66 -12.11
CA SER A 202 22.37 -9.33 -13.31
C SER A 202 21.62 -8.38 -14.21
N TYR A 203 22.37 -7.58 -14.97
CA TYR A 203 21.82 -6.76 -16.04
C TYR A 203 22.76 -6.76 -17.26
N VAL A 204 22.17 -6.49 -18.40
CA VAL A 204 22.89 -6.27 -19.65
C VAL A 204 22.29 -5.11 -20.41
N ASN A 205 23.12 -4.23 -20.96
CA ASN A 205 22.75 -3.21 -21.94
C ASN A 205 23.41 -3.55 -23.27
N ILE A 206 22.62 -3.69 -24.32
CA ILE A 206 23.05 -4.08 -25.66
C ILE A 206 22.67 -2.98 -26.64
N PRO A 207 23.64 -2.25 -27.23
CA PRO A 207 23.38 -1.38 -28.36
C PRO A 207 23.17 -2.24 -29.62
N VAL A 208 21.93 -2.31 -30.09
CA VAL A 208 21.58 -3.16 -31.24
C VAL A 208 21.91 -2.46 -32.57
N THR A 209 21.62 -1.15 -32.63
CA THR A 209 21.98 -0.25 -33.74
C THR A 209 22.40 1.11 -33.16
N GLU A 210 22.73 2.05 -34.04
CA GLU A 210 23.01 3.44 -33.61
C GLU A 210 21.80 4.13 -32.97
N THR A 211 20.56 3.68 -33.29
CA THR A 211 19.31 4.25 -32.83
C THR A 211 18.48 3.31 -31.94
N LEU A 212 19.00 2.12 -31.64
CA LEU A 212 18.29 1.10 -30.88
C LEU A 212 19.19 0.47 -29.84
N ALA A 213 18.77 0.52 -28.58
CA ALA A 213 19.38 -0.21 -27.48
C ALA A 213 18.33 -0.96 -26.67
N VAL A 214 18.78 -2.08 -26.07
CA VAL A 214 17.96 -2.92 -25.17
C VAL A 214 18.69 -3.10 -23.87
N ARG A 215 17.97 -2.90 -22.76
CA ARG A 215 18.47 -3.21 -21.41
C ARG A 215 17.59 -4.26 -20.76
N ALA A 216 18.20 -5.33 -20.29
CA ALA A 216 17.52 -6.39 -19.56
C ALA A 216 18.17 -6.57 -18.18
N MET A 217 17.35 -6.81 -17.16
CA MET A 217 17.83 -7.21 -15.85
C MET A 217 16.99 -8.35 -15.30
N GLY A 218 17.60 -9.18 -14.45
CA GLY A 218 16.92 -10.26 -13.76
C GLY A 218 17.57 -10.56 -12.41
N TYR A 219 16.78 -11.08 -11.49
CA TYR A 219 17.24 -11.38 -10.15
C TYR A 219 16.49 -12.56 -9.52
N TYR A 220 17.16 -13.17 -8.55
CA TYR A 220 16.60 -14.13 -7.60
C TYR A 220 17.11 -13.81 -6.20
N ARG A 221 16.21 -13.78 -5.21
CA ARG A 221 16.50 -13.54 -3.80
C ARG A 221 15.84 -14.61 -2.94
N HIS A 222 16.56 -15.09 -1.94
CA HIS A 222 16.05 -15.89 -0.85
C HIS A 222 16.58 -15.32 0.47
N ASP A 223 15.69 -14.93 1.37
CA ASP A 223 16.05 -14.57 2.73
C ASP A 223 15.64 -15.68 3.68
N GLY A 224 16.61 -16.18 4.46
CA GLY A 224 16.34 -17.07 5.57
C GLY A 224 15.60 -16.33 6.69
N GLY A 225 14.63 -16.97 7.34
CA GLY A 225 13.88 -16.40 8.44
C GLY A 225 14.76 -16.10 9.67
N TYR A 226 14.21 -15.31 10.58
CA TYR A 226 14.85 -14.92 11.84
C TYR A 226 13.87 -14.82 13.01
N ILE A 227 12.58 -15.06 12.76
CA ILE A 227 11.51 -15.13 13.75
C ILE A 227 11.12 -16.60 13.89
N ASP A 228 11.02 -17.08 15.11
CA ASP A 228 10.66 -18.46 15.41
C ASP A 228 9.16 -18.51 15.78
N ASN A 229 8.40 -19.41 15.15
CA ASN A 229 7.10 -19.82 15.67
C ASN A 229 7.34 -20.92 16.68
N THR A 230 7.35 -20.56 17.96
CA THR A 230 7.63 -21.50 19.04
C THR A 230 6.37 -22.24 19.49
N PRO A 231 6.50 -23.50 19.98
CA PRO A 231 5.36 -24.20 20.55
C PRO A 231 4.74 -23.40 21.70
N ASN A 232 3.42 -23.39 21.78
CA ASN A 232 2.72 -22.77 22.90
C ASN A 232 3.14 -23.49 24.21
N ASN A 233 3.84 -22.75 25.06
CA ASN A 233 4.38 -23.25 26.32
C ASN A 233 3.72 -22.60 27.56
N GLY A 234 2.57 -21.98 27.37
CA GLY A 234 1.84 -21.30 28.42
C GLY A 234 2.40 -19.93 28.81
N LYS A 235 3.44 -19.42 28.15
CA LYS A 235 4.02 -18.10 28.47
C LYS A 235 3.15 -16.94 27.99
N PHE A 236 2.29 -17.17 27.02
CA PHE A 236 1.34 -16.16 26.54
C PHE A 236 0.09 -16.20 27.41
N ASN A 237 -0.20 -15.08 28.07
CA ASN A 237 -1.32 -14.93 28.97
C ASN A 237 -2.12 -13.69 28.54
N ASN A 238 -3.41 -13.84 28.26
CA ASN A 238 -4.31 -12.71 28.02
C ASN A 238 -4.69 -11.94 29.31
N GLY A 239 -3.97 -12.20 30.44
CA GLY A 239 -4.11 -11.53 31.73
C GLY A 239 -4.49 -12.47 32.90
N ASN A 240 -5.06 -13.65 32.65
CA ASN A 240 -5.64 -14.47 33.71
C ASN A 240 -5.16 -15.94 33.79
N SER A 241 -4.43 -16.47 32.82
CA SER A 241 -4.02 -17.88 32.80
C SER A 241 -2.58 -18.08 32.35
N SER A 242 -1.88 -19.08 32.90
CA SER A 242 -0.55 -19.49 32.46
C SER A 242 -0.56 -20.32 31.17
N THR A 243 -1.72 -20.75 30.72
CA THR A 243 -1.95 -21.45 29.47
C THR A 243 -2.92 -20.64 28.63
N LEU A 244 -2.74 -20.59 27.30
CA LEU A 244 -3.69 -19.95 26.41
C LEU A 244 -4.90 -20.87 26.24
N THR A 245 -5.77 -20.84 27.26
CA THR A 245 -7.03 -21.56 27.30
C THR A 245 -8.15 -20.54 27.08
N LEU A 246 -8.99 -20.79 26.12
CA LEU A 246 -10.18 -19.98 25.86
C LEU A 246 -11.35 -20.54 26.66
N GLY A 247 -12.13 -19.66 27.29
CA GLY A 247 -13.27 -20.04 28.13
C GLY A 247 -13.04 -19.85 29.63
N ASP A 248 -13.93 -20.39 30.44
CA ASP A 248 -14.04 -20.20 31.90
C ASP A 248 -13.17 -21.16 32.74
N ASN A 249 -12.20 -21.82 32.13
CA ASN A 249 -11.38 -22.89 32.73
C ASN A 249 -12.16 -24.18 33.08
N ASN A 250 -13.40 -24.32 32.65
CA ASN A 250 -14.13 -25.57 32.74
C ASN A 250 -13.69 -26.48 31.58
N PRO A 251 -13.18 -27.70 31.80
CA PRO A 251 -12.75 -28.59 30.71
C PRO A 251 -13.84 -28.92 29.67
N ALA A 252 -15.12 -28.75 30.02
CA ALA A 252 -16.24 -28.95 29.11
C ALA A 252 -16.50 -27.75 28.19
N THR A 253 -16.01 -26.57 28.56
CA THR A 253 -16.28 -25.29 27.88
C THR A 253 -15.02 -24.50 27.53
N SER A 254 -13.85 -25.06 27.83
CA SER A 254 -12.55 -24.43 27.57
C SER A 254 -11.74 -25.21 26.54
N TYR A 255 -11.00 -24.52 25.71
CA TYR A 255 -10.11 -25.10 24.69
C TYR A 255 -8.69 -24.58 24.85
N THR A 256 -7.72 -25.49 24.96
CA THR A 256 -6.29 -25.12 24.99
C THR A 256 -5.74 -25.09 23.57
N LEU A 257 -5.23 -23.93 23.16
CA LEU A 257 -4.64 -23.77 21.83
C LEU A 257 -3.29 -24.50 21.75
N ASP A 258 -3.07 -25.23 20.68
CA ASP A 258 -1.84 -25.96 20.38
C ASP A 258 -1.39 -25.63 18.95
N ASN A 259 -0.16 -25.15 18.81
CA ASN A 259 0.47 -24.85 17.52
C ASN A 259 1.67 -25.75 17.20
N SER A 260 1.84 -26.85 17.94
CA SER A 260 3.01 -27.74 17.80
C SER A 260 3.20 -28.29 16.38
N SER A 261 2.12 -28.44 15.63
CA SER A 261 2.13 -28.94 14.25
C SER A 261 2.76 -27.97 13.23
N ILE A 262 2.77 -26.67 13.55
CA ILE A 262 3.30 -25.61 12.68
C ILE A 262 4.46 -24.83 13.32
N ALA A 263 4.82 -25.16 14.55
CA ALA A 263 5.96 -24.58 15.24
C ALA A 263 7.25 -24.86 14.44
N LYS A 264 8.03 -23.81 14.20
CA LYS A 264 9.19 -23.88 13.33
C LYS A 264 10.16 -22.75 13.60
N ASP A 265 11.45 -23.07 13.62
CA ASP A 265 12.52 -22.07 13.64
C ASP A 265 12.60 -21.33 12.30
N ASN A 266 13.00 -20.07 12.36
CA ASN A 266 13.20 -19.22 11.18
C ASN A 266 11.94 -19.20 10.28
N TYR A 267 10.81 -18.96 10.90
CA TYR A 267 9.48 -19.08 10.29
C TYR A 267 9.24 -18.08 9.15
N ASN A 268 9.78 -16.84 9.27
CA ASN A 268 9.54 -15.73 8.34
C ASN A 268 10.56 -15.70 7.19
N THR A 269 10.30 -16.41 6.11
CA THR A 269 11.19 -16.50 4.95
C THR A 269 10.65 -15.72 3.75
N ILE A 270 11.56 -15.25 2.87
CA ILE A 270 11.20 -14.60 1.60
C ILE A 270 11.85 -15.39 0.44
N LYS A 271 11.08 -15.59 -0.64
CA LYS A 271 11.57 -16.00 -1.95
C LYS A 271 11.02 -15.03 -2.98
N GLU A 272 11.93 -14.42 -3.74
CA GLU A 272 11.55 -13.40 -4.71
C GLU A 272 12.36 -13.58 -5.98
N TYR A 273 11.73 -13.37 -7.12
CA TYR A 273 12.41 -13.30 -8.42
C TYR A 273 11.62 -12.42 -9.37
N GLY A 274 12.33 -11.83 -10.28
CA GLY A 274 11.74 -10.92 -11.24
C GLY A 274 12.74 -10.47 -12.29
N GLY A 275 12.28 -9.54 -13.11
CA GLY A 275 13.10 -8.96 -14.14
C GLY A 275 12.44 -7.79 -14.85
N ARG A 276 13.24 -7.08 -15.60
CA ARG A 276 12.82 -5.94 -16.42
C ARG A 276 13.48 -6.02 -17.79
N LEU A 277 12.69 -5.74 -18.82
CA LEU A 277 13.14 -5.55 -20.19
C LEU A 277 12.70 -4.16 -20.66
N GLN A 278 13.63 -3.38 -21.15
CA GLN A 278 13.40 -2.04 -21.68
C GLN A 278 14.09 -1.90 -23.05
N MET A 279 13.48 -1.16 -23.94
CA MET A 279 14.05 -0.79 -25.22
C MET A 279 14.06 0.74 -25.33
N LEU A 280 15.12 1.30 -25.85
CA LEU A 280 15.18 2.69 -26.31
C LEU A 280 15.33 2.65 -27.82
N TRP A 281 14.39 3.27 -28.52
CA TRP A 281 14.40 3.41 -29.96
C TRP A 281 14.23 4.87 -30.35
N GLU A 282 15.15 5.39 -31.15
CA GLU A 282 15.14 6.73 -31.73
C GLU A 282 14.83 6.64 -33.22
N PRO A 283 13.52 6.55 -33.61
CA PRO A 283 13.10 6.38 -35.01
C PRO A 283 13.39 7.61 -35.88
N LEU A 284 13.43 8.77 -35.27
CA LEU A 284 13.64 10.09 -35.88
C LEU A 284 14.51 10.93 -34.95
N PRO A 285 15.21 11.95 -35.43
CA PRO A 285 15.86 12.93 -34.57
C PRO A 285 14.90 13.48 -33.53
N ASP A 286 15.32 13.55 -32.30
CA ASP A 286 14.56 14.08 -31.14
C ASP A 286 13.29 13.30 -30.76
N TRP A 287 13.09 12.08 -31.31
CA TRP A 287 12.03 11.18 -30.92
C TRP A 287 12.59 9.94 -30.24
N GLN A 288 12.10 9.68 -29.03
CA GLN A 288 12.45 8.50 -28.25
C GLN A 288 11.19 7.69 -27.92
N VAL A 289 11.21 6.41 -28.22
CA VAL A 289 10.16 5.44 -27.93
C VAL A 289 10.75 4.39 -27.00
N THR A 290 10.20 4.31 -25.77
CA THR A 290 10.71 3.44 -24.72
C THR A 290 9.61 2.49 -24.21
N PRO A 291 9.37 1.35 -24.90
CA PRO A 291 8.56 0.29 -24.32
C PRO A 291 9.35 -0.43 -23.22
N SER A 292 8.63 -0.83 -22.18
CA SER A 292 9.19 -1.57 -21.04
C SER A 292 8.21 -2.57 -20.48
N ILE A 293 8.73 -3.65 -19.91
CA ILE A 293 7.98 -4.59 -19.09
C ILE A 293 8.80 -4.93 -17.85
N THR A 294 8.18 -4.84 -16.68
CA THR A 294 8.73 -5.26 -15.39
C THR A 294 7.79 -6.27 -14.77
N ALA A 295 8.32 -7.37 -14.24
CA ALA A 295 7.52 -8.39 -13.56
C ALA A 295 8.26 -8.92 -12.33
N GLN A 296 7.50 -9.24 -11.28
CA GLN A 296 8.01 -9.76 -10.02
C GLN A 296 7.07 -10.81 -9.46
N ARG A 297 7.64 -11.83 -8.84
CA ARG A 297 6.93 -12.77 -7.97
C ARG A 297 7.66 -12.87 -6.64
N GLN A 298 6.93 -12.60 -5.55
CA GLN A 298 7.41 -12.71 -4.19
C GLN A 298 6.52 -13.67 -3.40
N ARG A 299 7.14 -14.53 -2.60
CA ARG A 299 6.47 -15.35 -1.59
C ARG A 299 7.13 -15.07 -0.26
N ALA A 300 6.36 -14.53 0.68
CA ALA A 300 6.71 -14.38 2.07
C ALA A 300 5.95 -15.46 2.88
N ASN A 301 6.65 -16.14 3.80
CA ASN A 301 6.02 -17.06 4.74
C ASN A 301 6.27 -16.54 6.14
N GLY A 302 5.39 -16.86 7.07
CA GLY A 302 5.47 -16.43 8.46
C GLY A 302 5.11 -14.97 8.70
N TYR A 303 5.04 -14.62 9.96
CA TYR A 303 4.79 -13.25 10.42
C TYR A 303 6.11 -12.49 10.55
N PHE A 304 6.15 -11.23 10.14
CA PHE A 304 7.36 -10.39 10.17
C PHE A 304 7.43 -9.46 11.39
N GLY A 305 6.49 -9.60 12.30
CA GLY A 305 6.52 -9.05 13.64
C GLY A 305 6.82 -10.14 14.66
N TYR A 306 7.02 -9.77 15.91
CA TYR A 306 7.16 -10.69 17.03
C TYR A 306 6.35 -10.23 18.23
N ASP A 307 6.03 -11.15 19.12
CA ASP A 307 5.32 -10.84 20.35
C ASP A 307 6.32 -10.85 21.54
N PRO A 308 6.66 -9.69 22.11
CA PRO A 308 7.59 -9.61 23.22
C PRO A 308 7.12 -10.38 24.48
N ARG A 309 5.83 -10.74 24.57
CA ARG A 309 5.29 -11.58 25.65
C ARG A 309 5.67 -13.05 25.46
N VAL A 310 5.84 -13.49 24.22
CA VAL A 310 6.30 -14.85 23.87
C VAL A 310 7.82 -14.94 24.04
N GLY A 311 8.56 -13.98 23.46
CA GLY A 311 10.00 -13.92 23.55
C GLY A 311 10.61 -12.98 22.49
N ASP A 312 11.92 -12.82 22.55
CA ASP A 312 12.66 -12.02 21.56
C ASP A 312 12.65 -12.75 20.20
N LEU A 313 12.14 -12.08 19.17
CA LEU A 313 11.97 -12.63 17.82
C LEU A 313 11.16 -13.94 17.78
N GLN A 314 10.13 -14.04 18.63
CA GLN A 314 9.27 -15.21 18.72
C GLN A 314 7.79 -14.85 18.57
N VAL A 315 7.01 -15.80 18.05
CA VAL A 315 5.56 -15.73 17.93
C VAL A 315 4.93 -17.06 18.32
N HIS A 316 3.61 -17.04 18.59
CA HIS A 316 2.75 -18.22 18.61
C HIS A 316 1.68 -18.05 17.55
N ASP A 317 2.00 -18.38 16.29
CA ASP A 317 0.99 -18.53 15.24
C ASP A 317 0.40 -19.94 15.33
N TYR A 318 -0.92 -20.05 15.26
CA TYR A 318 -1.71 -21.27 15.31
C TYR A 318 -2.16 -21.76 13.94
N ASP A 319 -2.06 -20.89 12.95
CA ASP A 319 -2.29 -21.15 11.53
C ASP A 319 -1.12 -20.66 10.68
N GLU A 320 -0.96 -21.21 9.47
CA GLU A 320 0.09 -20.79 8.56
C GLU A 320 -0.13 -19.36 8.10
N THR A 321 0.90 -18.52 8.25
CA THR A 321 0.93 -17.17 7.69
C THR A 321 1.78 -17.16 6.42
N SER A 322 1.20 -16.71 5.32
CA SER A 322 1.94 -16.57 4.05
C SER A 322 1.30 -15.55 3.12
N GLN A 323 2.13 -14.97 2.25
CA GLN A 323 1.68 -14.12 1.15
C GLN A 323 2.39 -14.49 -0.15
N LEU A 324 1.61 -14.62 -1.21
CA LEU A 324 2.10 -14.70 -2.59
C LEU A 324 1.69 -13.44 -3.32
N ASP A 325 2.67 -12.65 -3.74
CA ASP A 325 2.49 -11.42 -4.53
C ASP A 325 3.08 -11.62 -5.94
N LYS A 326 2.29 -11.36 -6.95
CA LYS A 326 2.70 -11.41 -8.36
C LYS A 326 2.20 -10.17 -9.06
N TRP A 327 3.10 -9.46 -9.72
CA TRP A 327 2.71 -8.31 -10.50
C TRP A 327 3.55 -8.16 -11.76
N TYR A 328 2.99 -7.44 -12.73
CA TYR A 328 3.74 -6.91 -13.86
C TYR A 328 3.20 -5.54 -14.24
N GLN A 329 4.09 -4.75 -14.82
CA GLN A 329 3.80 -3.48 -15.46
C GLN A 329 4.35 -3.50 -16.88
N ALA A 330 3.49 -3.24 -17.86
CA ALA A 330 3.88 -2.92 -19.23
C ALA A 330 3.68 -1.41 -19.43
N ALA A 331 4.69 -0.73 -19.95
CA ALA A 331 4.63 0.71 -20.19
C ALA A 331 5.23 1.09 -21.53
N LEU A 332 4.70 2.17 -22.11
CA LEU A 332 5.22 2.80 -23.32
C LEU A 332 5.36 4.29 -23.04
N ALA A 333 6.59 4.79 -23.03
CA ALA A 333 6.89 6.21 -22.97
C ALA A 333 7.34 6.68 -24.35
N ILE A 334 6.77 7.79 -24.82
CA ILE A 334 7.14 8.46 -26.07
C ILE A 334 7.51 9.89 -25.71
N HIS A 335 8.71 10.29 -26.04
CA HIS A 335 9.20 11.66 -25.97
C HIS A 335 9.48 12.15 -27.38
N GLY A 336 9.06 13.36 -27.70
CA GLY A 336 9.26 13.93 -29.03
C GLY A 336 8.82 15.39 -29.07
N HIS A 337 8.71 15.94 -30.28
CA HIS A 337 8.35 17.33 -30.51
C HIS A 337 7.17 17.45 -31.47
N ILE A 338 6.28 18.38 -31.21
CA ILE A 338 5.24 18.81 -32.15
C ILE A 338 5.51 20.29 -32.47
N GLY A 339 6.09 20.57 -33.63
CA GLY A 339 6.72 21.86 -33.88
C GLY A 339 7.84 22.09 -32.86
N ASP A 340 7.81 23.22 -32.16
CA ASP A 340 8.79 23.54 -31.11
C ASP A 340 8.39 23.09 -29.69
N TRP A 341 7.24 22.41 -29.55
CA TRP A 341 6.74 21.97 -28.27
C TRP A 341 7.21 20.55 -27.94
N ASP A 342 7.70 20.36 -26.70
CA ASP A 342 8.02 19.04 -26.18
C ASP A 342 6.75 18.25 -25.90
N LEU A 343 6.64 17.04 -26.46
CA LEU A 343 5.56 16.07 -26.20
C LEU A 343 6.07 14.93 -25.35
N VAL A 344 5.31 14.59 -24.31
CA VAL A 344 5.48 13.34 -23.56
C VAL A 344 4.15 12.61 -23.55
N SER A 345 4.14 11.36 -24.01
CA SER A 345 3.02 10.43 -23.86
C SER A 345 3.47 9.21 -23.07
N ALA A 346 2.76 8.92 -22.00
CA ALA A 346 3.06 7.81 -21.09
C ALA A 346 1.81 6.93 -20.94
N THR A 347 1.87 5.70 -21.46
CA THR A 347 0.81 4.69 -21.40
C THR A 347 1.28 3.52 -20.55
N GLY A 348 0.44 3.05 -19.63
CA GLY A 348 0.79 1.93 -18.77
C GLY A 348 -0.37 0.99 -18.47
N TYR A 349 -0.03 -0.26 -18.32
CA TYR A 349 -0.91 -1.29 -17.79
C TYR A 349 -0.20 -2.03 -16.66
N PHE A 350 -0.80 -1.99 -15.47
CA PHE A 350 -0.31 -2.66 -14.27
C PHE A 350 -1.30 -3.73 -13.83
N LYS A 351 -0.81 -4.92 -13.53
CA LYS A 351 -1.61 -6.01 -12.97
C LYS A 351 -0.92 -6.61 -11.76
N ARG A 352 -1.64 -6.73 -10.64
CA ARG A 352 -1.17 -7.37 -9.41
C ARG A 352 -2.18 -8.40 -8.91
N LYS A 353 -1.66 -9.54 -8.49
CA LYS A 353 -2.43 -10.61 -7.83
C LYS A 353 -1.75 -10.96 -6.52
N THR A 354 -2.47 -10.80 -5.42
CA THR A 354 -2.01 -11.24 -4.11
C THR A 354 -2.89 -12.37 -3.60
N LYS A 355 -2.25 -13.34 -2.92
CA LYS A 355 -2.91 -14.37 -2.13
C LYS A 355 -2.31 -14.33 -0.74
N THR A 356 -3.12 -14.05 0.25
CA THR A 356 -2.70 -13.88 1.63
C THR A 356 -3.44 -14.86 2.51
N VAL A 357 -2.71 -15.58 3.34
CA VAL A 357 -3.26 -16.36 4.45
C VAL A 357 -2.56 -15.88 5.72
N ASN A 358 -3.30 -15.59 6.76
CA ASN A 358 -2.74 -15.22 8.06
C ASN A 358 -3.45 -15.97 9.17
N ASP A 359 -2.71 -16.29 10.21
CA ASP A 359 -3.30 -16.59 11.50
C ASP A 359 -4.11 -15.39 11.99
N TYR A 360 -5.33 -15.66 12.43
CA TYR A 360 -6.25 -14.66 12.98
C TYR A 360 -6.75 -15.06 14.39
N THR A 361 -6.13 -16.06 14.98
CA THR A 361 -6.53 -16.67 16.27
C THR A 361 -6.49 -15.68 17.41
N TYR A 362 -5.58 -14.71 17.40
CA TYR A 362 -5.51 -13.65 18.40
C TYR A 362 -6.77 -12.77 18.47
N TYR A 363 -7.53 -12.70 17.39
CA TYR A 363 -8.84 -12.04 17.40
C TYR A 363 -9.79 -12.77 18.37
N THR A 364 -9.86 -14.09 18.29
CA THR A 364 -10.64 -14.91 19.24
C THR A 364 -10.18 -14.71 20.68
N VAL A 365 -8.87 -14.75 20.91
CA VAL A 365 -8.25 -14.55 22.23
C VAL A 365 -8.60 -13.19 22.83
N THR A 366 -8.54 -12.16 22.01
CA THR A 366 -8.86 -10.78 22.43
C THR A 366 -10.31 -10.65 22.86
N TYR A 367 -11.24 -11.21 22.10
CA TYR A 367 -12.66 -11.14 22.41
C TYR A 367 -13.04 -12.01 23.62
N ASP A 368 -12.40 -13.16 23.81
CA ASP A 368 -12.57 -13.96 25.01
C ASP A 368 -12.17 -13.20 26.28
N GLY A 369 -11.02 -12.49 26.22
CA GLY A 369 -10.52 -11.69 27.32
C GLY A 369 -11.38 -10.48 27.72
N PHE A 370 -12.28 -10.02 26.82
CA PHE A 370 -13.20 -8.93 27.14
C PHE A 370 -14.47 -9.38 27.89
N GLY A 371 -14.68 -10.66 28.10
CA GLY A 371 -15.89 -11.19 28.74
C GLY A 371 -17.19 -10.86 27.98
N ALA A 372 -17.07 -10.45 26.71
CA ALA A 372 -18.16 -9.84 25.95
C ALA A 372 -18.93 -10.82 25.08
N GLY A 373 -18.93 -12.09 25.43
CA GLY A 373 -19.79 -13.05 24.74
C GLY A 373 -19.09 -14.03 23.79
N TYR A 374 -17.77 -14.00 23.67
CA TYR A 374 -17.03 -15.03 22.93
C TYR A 374 -16.89 -16.34 23.73
N GLU A 375 -16.96 -16.27 25.06
CA GLU A 375 -17.17 -17.51 25.86
C GLU A 375 -18.42 -18.25 25.42
N SER A 376 -19.52 -17.52 25.21
CA SER A 376 -20.74 -18.10 24.65
C SER A 376 -20.55 -18.55 23.18
N TYR A 377 -19.70 -17.90 22.43
CA TYR A 377 -19.36 -18.23 21.05
C TYR A 377 -18.57 -19.53 20.92
N LEU A 378 -17.56 -19.75 21.79
CA LEU A 378 -16.79 -21.00 21.82
C LEU A 378 -17.60 -22.21 22.30
N GLN A 379 -18.57 -21.99 23.20
CA GLN A 379 -19.49 -23.05 23.65
C GLN A 379 -20.29 -23.67 22.52
N PHE A 380 -20.40 -23.01 21.39
CA PHE A 380 -21.21 -23.41 20.26
C PHE A 380 -20.44 -24.16 19.18
N PHE A 381 -19.10 -24.14 19.24
CA PHE A 381 -18.27 -24.94 18.34
C PHE A 381 -18.12 -26.37 18.88
N ASN A 382 -19.21 -27.14 18.88
CA ASN A 382 -19.26 -28.49 19.38
C ASN A 382 -19.42 -29.49 18.25
N ASN A 383 -18.61 -30.54 18.26
CA ASN A 383 -18.92 -31.78 17.56
C ASN A 383 -19.70 -32.69 18.49
N CYS A 384 -20.99 -32.75 18.29
CA CYS A 384 -21.87 -33.62 19.06
C CYS A 384 -22.16 -34.94 18.32
N LYS A 385 -22.03 -36.06 19.00
CA LYS A 385 -22.37 -37.37 18.49
C LYS A 385 -23.49 -37.96 19.34
N GLY A 386 -24.52 -38.54 18.70
CA GLY A 386 -25.70 -39.08 19.36
C GLY A 386 -26.84 -38.05 19.49
N ALA A 387 -27.98 -38.50 20.03
CA ALA A 387 -29.15 -37.65 20.22
C ALA A 387 -29.73 -37.85 21.64
N GLY A 388 -30.42 -36.85 22.18
CA GLY A 388 -31.02 -36.87 23.50
C GLY A 388 -29.99 -36.93 24.63
N GLU A 389 -30.30 -37.62 25.72
CA GLU A 389 -29.42 -37.77 26.89
C GLU A 389 -28.10 -38.51 26.61
N ALA A 390 -27.96 -39.18 25.47
CA ALA A 390 -26.77 -39.86 25.00
C ALA A 390 -25.86 -38.96 24.11
N GLN A 391 -26.17 -37.71 23.93
CA GLN A 391 -25.39 -36.79 23.14
C GLN A 391 -24.03 -36.48 23.82
N GLN A 392 -22.94 -36.80 23.14
CA GLN A 392 -21.58 -36.43 23.57
C GLN A 392 -21.04 -35.35 22.68
N CYS A 393 -20.75 -34.20 23.26
CA CYS A 393 -20.17 -33.06 22.56
C CYS A 393 -18.71 -32.86 22.92
N SER A 394 -17.88 -32.59 21.93
CA SER A 394 -16.49 -32.14 22.10
C SER A 394 -16.31 -30.78 21.51
N LEU A 395 -15.54 -29.92 22.17
CA LEU A 395 -15.19 -28.62 21.63
C LEU A 395 -14.36 -28.76 20.35
N MET A 396 -14.62 -27.88 19.41
CA MET A 396 -13.83 -27.76 18.18
C MET A 396 -12.62 -26.87 18.43
N ASN A 397 -11.60 -27.01 17.58
CA ASN A 397 -10.48 -26.08 17.53
C ASN A 397 -10.96 -24.69 17.10
N PRO A 398 -10.86 -23.67 17.96
CA PRO A 398 -11.36 -22.32 17.66
C PRO A 398 -10.34 -21.45 16.96
N THR A 399 -9.24 -22.01 16.43
CA THR A 399 -8.26 -21.23 15.69
C THR A 399 -8.89 -20.62 14.45
N GLN A 400 -8.55 -19.39 14.20
CA GLN A 400 -9.07 -18.60 13.09
C GLN A 400 -7.98 -18.30 12.08
N TYR A 401 -8.36 -18.28 10.82
CA TYR A 401 -7.49 -17.79 9.76
C TYR A 401 -8.21 -16.79 8.87
N TYR A 402 -7.41 -15.91 8.28
CA TYR A 402 -7.81 -14.93 7.31
C TYR A 402 -7.27 -15.33 5.94
N HIS A 403 -8.13 -15.38 4.94
CA HIS A 403 -7.74 -15.60 3.56
C HIS A 403 -8.18 -14.44 2.69
N ALA A 404 -7.26 -13.93 1.84
CA ALA A 404 -7.58 -12.88 0.90
C ALA A 404 -6.91 -13.11 -0.46
N ASP A 405 -7.73 -13.18 -1.49
CA ASP A 405 -7.30 -13.13 -2.89
C ASP A 405 -7.68 -11.75 -3.46
N THR A 406 -6.68 -10.99 -3.91
CA THR A 406 -6.90 -9.69 -4.54
C THR A 406 -6.33 -9.67 -5.95
N ASN A 407 -7.16 -9.31 -6.92
CA ASN A 407 -6.74 -9.02 -8.29
C ASN A 407 -6.92 -7.53 -8.56
N ARG A 408 -5.87 -6.86 -9.02
CA ARG A 408 -5.90 -5.45 -9.39
C ARG A 408 -5.39 -5.27 -10.82
N ASP A 409 -6.20 -4.63 -11.65
CA ASP A 409 -5.85 -4.22 -13.00
C ASP A 409 -5.94 -2.68 -13.08
N LYS A 410 -4.90 -2.04 -13.61
CA LYS A 410 -4.86 -0.59 -13.77
C LYS A 410 -4.36 -0.23 -15.16
N PHE A 411 -5.12 0.57 -15.87
CA PHE A 411 -4.72 1.24 -17.11
C PHE A 411 -4.53 2.73 -16.83
N THR A 412 -3.46 3.31 -17.36
CA THR A 412 -3.13 4.74 -17.19
C THR A 412 -2.64 5.31 -18.51
N GLN A 413 -3.10 6.52 -18.82
CA GLN A 413 -2.64 7.34 -19.92
C GLN A 413 -2.39 8.76 -19.45
N GLU A 414 -1.21 9.30 -19.73
CA GLU A 414 -0.88 10.70 -19.51
C GLU A 414 -0.27 11.28 -20.79
N ILE A 415 -0.71 12.48 -21.18
CA ILE A 415 -0.14 13.23 -22.30
C ILE A 415 0.19 14.63 -21.79
N ARG A 416 1.39 15.09 -22.08
CA ARG A 416 1.89 16.42 -21.70
C ARG A 416 2.50 17.12 -22.91
N LEU A 417 2.27 18.43 -22.98
CA LEU A 417 2.91 19.35 -23.90
C LEU A 417 3.60 20.45 -23.09
N THR A 418 4.83 20.73 -23.43
CA THR A 418 5.63 21.76 -22.78
C THR A 418 6.13 22.77 -23.80
N THR A 419 6.06 24.05 -23.45
CA THR A 419 6.51 25.13 -24.32
C THR A 419 8.02 25.07 -24.61
N PRO A 420 8.48 25.66 -25.72
CA PRO A 420 9.89 25.81 -26.04
C PRO A 420 10.67 26.50 -24.93
N LYS A 421 11.93 26.10 -24.73
CA LYS A 421 12.81 26.64 -23.68
C LYS A 421 13.23 28.09 -23.90
N GLU A 422 13.12 28.58 -25.13
CA GLU A 422 13.47 29.93 -25.54
C GLU A 422 12.43 30.98 -25.12
N TRP A 423 11.24 30.53 -24.71
CA TRP A 423 10.18 31.43 -24.27
C TRP A 423 10.48 31.97 -22.86
N PRO A 424 10.05 33.21 -22.55
CA PRO A 424 10.28 33.80 -21.22
C PRO A 424 9.49 33.12 -20.11
N PHE A 425 8.51 32.30 -20.48
CA PHE A 425 7.71 31.46 -19.61
C PHE A 425 7.80 30.03 -20.10
N ASP A 426 7.67 29.12 -19.19
CA ASP A 426 7.78 27.69 -19.38
C ASP A 426 6.52 27.04 -18.82
N ILE A 427 5.62 26.59 -19.72
CA ILE A 427 4.30 26.06 -19.37
C ILE A 427 4.20 24.60 -19.83
N THR A 428 3.84 23.72 -18.90
CA THR A 428 3.41 22.35 -19.19
C THR A 428 1.90 22.25 -19.01
N VAL A 429 1.21 21.71 -20.01
CA VAL A 429 -0.21 21.33 -19.91
C VAL A 429 -0.36 19.85 -20.17
N GLY A 430 -1.32 19.21 -19.54
CA GLY A 430 -1.51 17.78 -19.71
C GLY A 430 -2.91 17.29 -19.42
N GLY A 431 -3.18 16.09 -19.92
CA GLY A 431 -4.36 15.29 -19.62
C GLY A 431 -3.98 13.95 -19.03
N PHE A 432 -4.76 13.49 -18.07
CA PHE A 432 -4.57 12.24 -17.38
C PHE A 432 -5.85 11.42 -17.35
N TYR A 433 -5.73 10.11 -17.60
CA TYR A 433 -6.80 9.14 -17.46
C TYR A 433 -6.29 7.90 -16.76
N GLN A 434 -7.03 7.42 -15.76
CA GLN A 434 -6.79 6.16 -15.08
C GLN A 434 -8.08 5.38 -14.88
N ARG A 435 -8.03 4.08 -15.15
CA ARG A 435 -9.06 3.13 -14.73
C ARG A 435 -8.41 2.02 -13.94
N GLN A 436 -8.86 1.82 -12.70
CA GLN A 436 -8.43 0.72 -11.85
C GLN A 436 -9.62 -0.17 -11.53
N LYS A 437 -9.50 -1.47 -11.77
CA LYS A 437 -10.41 -2.50 -11.26
C LYS A 437 -9.71 -3.28 -10.17
N THR A 438 -10.39 -3.53 -9.04
CA THR A 438 -9.92 -4.39 -7.95
C THR A 438 -11.01 -5.40 -7.64
N GLU A 439 -10.67 -6.68 -7.71
CA GLU A 439 -11.52 -7.80 -7.29
C GLU A 439 -10.99 -8.29 -5.95
N LEU A 440 -11.85 -8.29 -4.93
CA LEU A 440 -11.56 -8.78 -3.59
C LEU A 440 -12.35 -10.05 -3.33
N ASN A 441 -11.66 -11.08 -2.89
CA ASN A 441 -12.28 -12.28 -2.35
C ASN A 441 -11.57 -12.63 -1.04
N THR A 442 -12.23 -12.31 0.06
CA THR A 442 -11.65 -12.39 1.41
C THR A 442 -12.63 -13.08 2.33
N TYR A 443 -12.15 -13.96 3.17
CA TYR A 443 -12.96 -14.55 4.24
C TYR A 443 -12.13 -14.76 5.51
N TYR A 444 -12.83 -14.64 6.63
CA TYR A 444 -12.35 -15.01 7.96
C TYR A 444 -13.01 -16.32 8.31
N ALA A 445 -12.24 -17.30 8.73
CA ALA A 445 -12.70 -18.66 8.88
C ALA A 445 -12.26 -19.28 10.22
N ILE A 446 -13.00 -20.29 10.65
CA ILE A 446 -12.71 -21.10 11.82
C ILE A 446 -12.70 -22.57 11.37
N HIS A 447 -11.60 -23.27 11.64
CA HIS A 447 -11.44 -24.65 11.18
C HIS A 447 -12.56 -25.58 11.60
N GLY A 448 -13.13 -26.29 10.62
CA GLY A 448 -14.20 -27.27 10.82
C GLY A 448 -15.58 -26.65 11.07
N LEU A 449 -15.74 -25.34 10.86
CA LEU A 449 -17.02 -24.64 11.04
C LEU A 449 -18.11 -25.25 10.14
N ASP A 450 -17.79 -25.57 8.91
CA ASP A 450 -18.71 -26.12 7.91
C ASP A 450 -19.20 -27.54 8.22
N THR A 451 -18.44 -28.27 9.05
CA THR A 451 -18.75 -29.67 9.47
C THR A 451 -19.20 -29.75 10.92
N SER A 452 -19.27 -28.62 11.64
CA SER A 452 -19.74 -28.63 13.03
C SER A 452 -21.20 -29.02 13.14
N THR A 453 -21.52 -29.86 14.09
CA THR A 453 -22.92 -30.30 14.32
C THR A 453 -23.79 -29.15 14.78
N GLY A 454 -23.26 -28.24 15.58
CA GLY A 454 -23.94 -27.00 15.95
C GLY A 454 -24.28 -26.11 14.74
N TYR A 455 -23.60 -26.28 13.63
CA TYR A 455 -23.86 -25.61 12.38
C TYR A 455 -24.85 -26.37 11.47
N THR A 456 -24.71 -27.67 11.40
CA THR A 456 -25.49 -28.55 10.47
C THR A 456 -26.85 -28.93 11.02
N GLU A 457 -27.05 -29.05 12.34
CA GLU A 457 -28.30 -29.44 12.98
C GLU A 457 -29.26 -28.29 13.29
N ALA A 458 -29.00 -27.15 12.76
CA ALA A 458 -29.77 -25.93 13.02
C ALA A 458 -31.23 -25.94 12.52
N GLY A 459 -31.79 -27.07 12.21
CA GLY A 459 -33.20 -27.24 11.92
C GLY A 459 -34.12 -27.39 13.13
N GLY A 460 -33.62 -27.40 14.34
CA GLY A 460 -34.43 -27.56 15.54
C GLY A 460 -34.03 -26.58 16.62
N GLY A 461 -34.89 -25.65 16.94
CA GLY A 461 -34.75 -24.58 17.94
C GLY A 461 -33.72 -24.82 19.04
N ASP A 462 -33.25 -23.80 19.63
CA ASP A 462 -32.36 -23.67 20.80
C ASP A 462 -30.92 -24.10 20.67
N VAL A 463 -30.59 -25.05 19.81
CA VAL A 463 -29.21 -25.48 19.62
C VAL A 463 -28.55 -24.81 18.45
N ALA A 464 -29.32 -24.15 17.83
CA ALA A 464 -28.86 -23.08 17.06
C ALA A 464 -27.81 -22.27 17.80
N GLY A 465 -27.38 -22.73 18.92
CA GLY A 465 -26.26 -22.30 19.64
C GLY A 465 -25.08 -22.09 18.76
N GLY A 466 -24.62 -22.96 17.98
CA GLY A 466 -23.37 -22.85 17.33
C GLY A 466 -23.18 -21.55 16.59
N LEU A 467 -23.68 -21.46 15.46
CA LEU A 467 -23.67 -20.16 14.77
C LEU A 467 -24.77 -19.19 15.18
N ILE A 468 -25.62 -19.53 16.13
CA ILE A 468 -26.55 -18.60 16.75
C ILE A 468 -25.84 -17.64 17.67
N GLY A 469 -24.78 -17.98 18.30
CA GLY A 469 -23.94 -16.97 18.92
C GLY A 469 -23.61 -15.90 17.86
N VAL A 470 -23.19 -16.26 16.68
CA VAL A 470 -22.97 -15.34 15.57
C VAL A 470 -24.26 -14.67 15.10
N PRO A 471 -25.35 -15.37 14.76
CA PRO A 471 -26.62 -14.73 14.46
C PRO A 471 -27.25 -14.02 15.64
N ALA A 472 -27.19 -14.52 16.86
CA ALA A 472 -27.72 -13.83 18.05
C ALA A 472 -26.86 -12.60 18.42
N MET A 473 -25.56 -12.70 18.31
CA MET A 473 -24.65 -11.57 18.42
C MET A 473 -24.94 -10.54 17.31
N TYR A 474 -25.43 -10.99 16.14
CA TYR A 474 -25.81 -10.14 15.02
C TYR A 474 -27.31 -9.88 14.90
N GLY A 475 -28.10 -10.26 15.89
CA GLY A 475 -29.53 -9.89 16.00
C GLY A 475 -30.48 -10.63 15.05
N ILE A 476 -30.12 -11.79 14.59
CA ILE A 476 -31.00 -12.69 13.83
C ILE A 476 -31.63 -13.66 14.85
N SER A 477 -32.88 -13.42 15.20
CA SER A 477 -33.66 -14.37 16.00
C SER A 477 -34.23 -15.44 15.09
N GLY A 478 -33.91 -16.70 15.40
CA GLY A 478 -34.48 -17.87 14.72
C GLY A 478 -33.43 -18.66 13.95
N GLY A 479 -33.34 -19.91 14.28
CA GLY A 479 -32.51 -21.00 13.82
C GLY A 479 -31.54 -20.77 12.70
N ALA A 480 -30.34 -21.27 12.91
CA ALA A 480 -29.23 -21.17 11.98
C ALA A 480 -29.70 -21.42 10.55
N PHE A 481 -29.27 -20.56 9.65
CA PHE A 481 -29.35 -20.74 8.19
C PHE A 481 -30.63 -21.40 7.63
N ASP A 482 -31.73 -21.41 8.41
CA ASP A 482 -33.04 -21.71 7.86
C ASP A 482 -33.44 -20.56 6.94
N THR A 483 -33.08 -20.72 5.69
CA THR A 483 -33.35 -19.77 4.62
C THR A 483 -34.84 -19.58 4.36
N THR A 484 -35.70 -20.43 4.92
CA THR A 484 -37.17 -20.32 4.75
C THR A 484 -37.75 -19.19 5.58
N ASN A 485 -37.08 -18.77 6.63
CA ASN A 485 -37.55 -17.71 7.54
C ASN A 485 -36.81 -16.35 7.42
N VAL A 486 -35.80 -16.23 6.54
CA VAL A 486 -35.16 -14.96 6.29
C VAL A 486 -35.99 -14.18 5.28
N ILE A 487 -36.51 -13.06 5.72
CA ILE A 487 -37.38 -12.19 4.93
C ILE A 487 -36.55 -11.00 4.44
N ASN A 488 -36.62 -10.65 3.16
CA ASN A 488 -35.99 -9.45 2.64
C ASN A 488 -36.67 -8.17 3.21
N PRO A 489 -36.07 -6.98 3.04
CA PRO A 489 -36.68 -5.74 3.49
C PRO A 489 -38.08 -5.47 2.93
N ASN A 490 -38.50 -6.17 1.86
CA ASN A 490 -39.80 -6.05 1.21
C ASN A 490 -40.79 -7.13 1.68
N GLY A 491 -40.43 -7.94 2.69
CA GLY A 491 -41.33 -8.95 3.27
C GLY A 491 -41.36 -10.29 2.55
N ASN A 492 -40.50 -10.54 1.57
CA ASN A 492 -40.45 -11.82 0.84
C ASN A 492 -39.47 -12.82 1.45
N PRO A 493 -39.82 -14.11 1.55
CA PRO A 493 -38.88 -15.13 1.97
C PRO A 493 -37.67 -15.20 1.03
N LEU A 494 -36.49 -15.26 1.59
CA LEU A 494 -35.26 -15.47 0.83
C LEU A 494 -35.08 -16.98 0.65
N GLY A 495 -35.00 -17.37 -0.58
CA GLY A 495 -34.68 -18.75 -0.93
C GLY A 495 -33.28 -19.15 -0.45
N THR A 496 -32.89 -20.41 -0.63
CA THR A 496 -31.64 -21.01 -0.17
C THR A 496 -30.43 -20.12 -0.47
N MET A 497 -29.73 -19.72 0.56
CA MET A 497 -28.60 -18.81 0.43
C MET A 497 -27.39 -19.46 -0.22
N ILE A 498 -26.95 -18.84 -1.26
CA ILE A 498 -25.84 -19.31 -2.07
C ILE A 498 -24.50 -18.93 -1.44
N LEU A 499 -24.38 -17.72 -0.91
CA LEU A 499 -23.18 -17.23 -0.24
C LEU A 499 -22.90 -17.97 1.07
N GLY A 500 -23.93 -18.24 1.86
CA GLY A 500 -23.78 -19.00 3.08
C GLY A 500 -23.18 -20.39 2.86
N THR A 501 -23.60 -21.08 1.80
CA THR A 501 -23.09 -22.41 1.52
C THR A 501 -21.64 -22.41 1.04
N GLU A 502 -21.15 -21.40 0.34
CA GLU A 502 -19.75 -21.36 -0.10
C GLU A 502 -18.79 -20.78 0.94
N ALA A 503 -19.20 -19.74 1.64
CA ALA A 503 -18.45 -19.24 2.78
C ALA A 503 -18.32 -20.32 3.85
N VAL A 504 -19.41 -21.04 4.12
CA VAL A 504 -19.45 -22.15 5.05
C VAL A 504 -18.63 -23.34 4.56
N LYS A 505 -18.68 -23.68 3.30
CA LYS A 505 -17.80 -24.72 2.71
C LYS A 505 -16.30 -24.41 2.85
N GLN A 506 -15.96 -23.17 3.14
CA GLN A 506 -14.60 -22.71 3.40
C GLN A 506 -14.40 -22.32 4.88
N ASP A 507 -15.25 -22.82 5.76
CA ASP A 507 -15.24 -22.47 7.19
C ASP A 507 -15.44 -20.96 7.49
N GLY A 508 -15.86 -20.19 6.47
CA GLY A 508 -15.94 -18.72 6.55
C GLY A 508 -17.15 -18.21 7.31
N PHE A 509 -16.93 -17.32 8.27
CA PHE A 509 -18.00 -16.64 9.01
C PHE A 509 -18.16 -15.16 8.62
N TYR A 510 -17.11 -14.53 8.10
CA TYR A 510 -17.14 -13.17 7.54
C TYR A 510 -16.55 -13.18 6.14
N VAL A 511 -17.24 -12.60 5.19
CA VAL A 511 -16.89 -12.66 3.77
C VAL A 511 -16.87 -11.26 3.18
N VAL A 512 -15.88 -10.98 2.35
CA VAL A 512 -15.80 -9.80 1.48
C VAL A 512 -15.61 -10.31 0.05
N GLU A 513 -16.61 -10.13 -0.78
CA GLU A 513 -16.55 -10.45 -2.20
C GLU A 513 -17.02 -9.23 -2.98
N GLN A 514 -16.06 -8.46 -3.54
CA GLN A 514 -16.34 -7.16 -4.12
C GLN A 514 -15.57 -6.95 -5.42
N ASP A 515 -16.26 -6.33 -6.37
CA ASP A 515 -15.70 -5.67 -7.55
C ASP A 515 -15.72 -4.16 -7.34
N GLN A 516 -14.54 -3.56 -7.32
CA GLN A 516 -14.35 -2.13 -7.16
C GLN A 516 -13.77 -1.56 -8.45
N VAL A 517 -14.35 -0.48 -8.96
CA VAL A 517 -13.86 0.23 -10.14
C VAL A 517 -13.68 1.71 -9.79
N TYR A 518 -12.49 2.21 -10.04
CA TYR A 518 -12.10 3.59 -9.81
C TYR A 518 -11.63 4.22 -11.13
N HIS A 519 -12.25 5.33 -11.49
CA HIS A 519 -11.84 6.20 -12.59
C HIS A 519 -11.29 7.51 -12.04
N ASP A 520 -10.20 8.00 -12.62
CA ASP A 520 -9.61 9.30 -12.36
C ASP A 520 -9.26 9.95 -13.69
N GLU A 521 -9.89 11.08 -13.96
CA GLU A 521 -9.67 11.90 -15.15
C GLU A 521 -9.24 13.28 -14.68
N ALA A 522 -8.27 13.88 -15.36
CA ALA A 522 -7.86 15.24 -15.00
C ALA A 522 -7.25 15.99 -16.19
N ILE A 523 -7.37 17.30 -16.12
CA ILE A 523 -6.57 18.25 -16.87
C ILE A 523 -5.70 19.03 -15.88
N PHE A 524 -4.48 19.31 -16.25
CA PHE A 524 -3.56 20.03 -15.38
C PHE A 524 -2.61 20.93 -16.18
N GLY A 525 -2.08 21.92 -15.48
CA GLY A 525 -1.03 22.79 -16.02
C GLY A 525 -0.15 23.31 -14.91
N GLU A 526 1.13 23.45 -15.20
CA GLU A 526 2.12 24.11 -14.34
C GLU A 526 2.97 25.04 -15.20
N GLY A 527 3.12 26.29 -14.75
CA GLY A 527 3.89 27.32 -15.43
C GLY A 527 4.98 27.89 -14.55
N HIS A 528 6.12 28.19 -15.18
CA HIS A 528 7.26 28.85 -14.55
C HIS A 528 7.56 30.16 -15.27
N TYR A 529 7.80 31.21 -14.50
CA TYR A 529 8.16 32.53 -15.03
C TYR A 529 9.38 33.08 -14.29
N ASN A 530 10.44 33.37 -15.03
CA ASN A 530 11.63 33.97 -14.49
C ASN A 530 11.42 35.50 -14.37
N ILE A 531 11.01 35.99 -13.19
CA ILE A 531 10.82 37.42 -12.91
C ILE A 531 12.15 38.15 -13.09
N THR A 532 13.23 37.51 -12.64
CA THR A 532 14.62 37.92 -12.89
C THR A 532 15.46 36.65 -13.09
N PRO A 533 16.73 36.75 -13.55
CA PRO A 533 17.60 35.56 -13.64
C PRO A 533 17.84 34.83 -12.32
N LYS A 534 17.44 35.41 -11.19
CA LYS A 534 17.60 34.83 -9.84
C LYS A 534 16.31 34.58 -9.12
N LEU A 535 15.18 35.06 -9.64
CA LEU A 535 13.87 34.93 -9.00
C LEU A 535 12.88 34.29 -9.97
N LYS A 536 12.43 33.11 -9.62
CA LYS A 536 11.46 32.34 -10.43
C LYS A 536 10.14 32.20 -9.66
N PHE A 537 9.05 32.35 -10.36
CA PHE A 537 7.68 32.07 -9.90
C PHE A 537 7.18 30.80 -10.57
N THR A 538 6.49 29.95 -9.81
CA THR A 538 5.82 28.75 -10.28
C THR A 538 4.36 28.78 -9.88
N GLY A 539 3.45 28.53 -10.82
CA GLY A 539 2.02 28.36 -10.57
C GLY A 539 1.50 27.10 -11.23
N GLY A 540 0.69 26.32 -10.53
CA GLY A 540 0.12 25.09 -11.05
C GLY A 540 -1.32 24.86 -10.59
N ILE A 541 -2.11 24.23 -11.43
CA ILE A 541 -3.49 23.83 -11.15
C ILE A 541 -3.78 22.47 -11.83
N ARG A 542 -4.55 21.65 -11.15
CA ARG A 542 -5.17 20.43 -11.70
C ARG A 542 -6.65 20.44 -11.35
N TYR A 543 -7.49 20.19 -12.33
CA TYR A 543 -8.90 19.89 -12.14
C TYR A 543 -9.15 18.42 -12.44
N PHE A 544 -9.85 17.72 -11.52
CA PHE A 544 -10.07 16.29 -11.58
C PHE A 544 -11.53 15.90 -11.48
N TRP A 545 -11.85 14.72 -12.03
CA TRP A 545 -13.12 14.02 -11.86
C TRP A 545 -12.82 12.59 -11.44
N THR A 546 -13.47 12.13 -10.38
CA THR A 546 -13.36 10.75 -9.92
C THR A 546 -14.71 10.06 -9.86
N ASP A 547 -14.73 8.77 -10.16
CA ASP A 547 -15.92 7.92 -10.10
C ASP A 547 -15.55 6.58 -9.49
N TYR A 548 -16.01 6.31 -8.29
CA TYR A 548 -15.77 5.08 -7.56
C TYR A 548 -17.05 4.26 -7.47
N THR A 549 -17.01 3.03 -7.95
CA THR A 549 -18.13 2.09 -7.93
C THR A 549 -17.73 0.81 -7.22
N VAL A 550 -18.56 0.32 -6.31
CA VAL A 550 -18.39 -0.95 -5.60
C VAL A 550 -19.61 -1.81 -5.84
N LYS A 551 -19.40 -3.04 -6.31
CA LYS A 551 -20.42 -4.10 -6.38
C LYS A 551 -19.95 -5.26 -5.53
N GLY A 552 -20.91 -5.98 -4.91
CA GLY A 552 -20.60 -7.14 -4.11
C GLY A 552 -20.96 -6.96 -2.65
N PHE A 553 -20.38 -7.77 -1.80
CA PHE A 553 -20.78 -7.91 -0.41
C PHE A 553 -19.58 -7.79 0.54
N ALA A 554 -19.81 -7.30 1.73
CA ALA A 554 -18.89 -7.38 2.86
C ALA A 554 -19.68 -7.50 4.15
N GLY A 555 -19.49 -8.59 4.90
CA GLY A 555 -20.16 -8.82 6.16
C GLY A 555 -20.13 -10.27 6.61
N VAL A 556 -20.81 -10.53 7.72
CA VAL A 556 -20.98 -11.90 8.18
C VAL A 556 -21.84 -12.71 7.21
N ALA A 557 -21.56 -13.98 7.06
CA ALA A 557 -22.24 -14.86 6.11
C ALA A 557 -23.76 -14.84 6.29
N SER A 558 -24.24 -14.75 7.53
CA SER A 558 -25.67 -14.64 7.86
C SER A 558 -26.33 -13.32 7.46
N SER A 559 -25.59 -12.23 7.35
CA SER A 559 -26.18 -10.93 6.94
C SER A 559 -26.30 -10.81 5.41
N ALA A 560 -25.61 -11.63 4.65
CA ALA A 560 -25.79 -11.77 3.21
C ALA A 560 -27.21 -12.27 2.87
N ALA A 561 -27.85 -12.99 3.77
CA ALA A 561 -29.21 -13.49 3.64
C ALA A 561 -30.30 -12.40 3.45
N GLY A 562 -30.02 -11.19 3.86
CA GLY A 562 -30.97 -10.07 3.76
C GLY A 562 -31.16 -9.47 2.36
N VAL A 563 -30.47 -9.96 1.32
CA VAL A 563 -30.27 -9.19 0.08
C VAL A 563 -30.85 -9.82 -1.18
N GLY A 564 -32.00 -10.49 -1.06
CA GLY A 564 -32.88 -10.72 -2.21
C GLY A 564 -32.30 -11.52 -3.38
N CYS A 565 -31.57 -12.60 -3.09
CA CYS A 565 -31.08 -13.51 -4.11
C CYS A 565 -31.98 -14.74 -4.24
N ALA A 566 -33.05 -14.62 -4.98
CA ALA A 566 -33.89 -15.75 -5.35
C ALA A 566 -33.52 -16.19 -6.77
N LEU A 567 -32.46 -17.01 -6.96
CA LEU A 567 -32.18 -17.59 -8.29
C LEU A 567 -31.36 -18.88 -8.24
N PRO A 568 -31.58 -19.82 -9.19
CA PRO A 568 -30.71 -20.96 -9.40
C PRO A 568 -29.42 -20.55 -10.09
N LEU A 569 -28.28 -21.04 -9.58
CA LEU A 569 -26.92 -20.82 -10.05
C LEU A 569 -26.60 -21.49 -11.38
N PRO A 570 -25.61 -21.06 -12.18
CA PRO A 570 -24.22 -20.84 -11.76
C PRO A 570 -23.67 -19.40 -11.88
N ASP A 571 -24.39 -18.46 -12.44
CA ASP A 571 -23.87 -17.08 -12.69
C ASP A 571 -24.35 -16.04 -11.67
N ALA A 572 -25.03 -16.45 -10.63
CA ALA A 572 -25.71 -15.56 -9.68
C ALA A 572 -24.79 -14.91 -8.66
N ARG A 573 -23.51 -15.31 -8.55
CA ARG A 573 -22.58 -14.77 -7.56
C ARG A 573 -22.49 -13.25 -7.60
N LEU A 574 -22.30 -12.67 -8.78
CA LEU A 574 -22.16 -11.21 -8.93
C LEU A 574 -23.50 -10.47 -8.89
N THR A 575 -24.61 -11.12 -9.23
CA THR A 575 -25.94 -10.50 -9.20
C THR A 575 -26.56 -10.48 -7.81
N CYS A 576 -26.14 -11.38 -6.96
CA CYS A 576 -26.57 -11.48 -5.57
C CYS A 576 -25.74 -10.68 -4.60
N LEU A 577 -24.50 -10.37 -4.97
CA LEU A 577 -23.60 -9.55 -4.19
C LEU A 577 -23.94 -8.09 -4.39
N ASN A 578 -24.54 -7.51 -3.39
CA ASN A 578 -25.07 -6.16 -3.48
C ASN A 578 -24.46 -5.27 -2.39
N SER A 579 -23.51 -4.41 -2.78
CA SER A 579 -22.87 -3.45 -1.88
C SER A 579 -23.86 -2.44 -1.32
N ASN A 580 -24.92 -2.18 -2.09
CA ASN A 580 -26.00 -1.31 -1.67
C ASN A 580 -27.37 -1.93 -1.99
N PRO A 581 -27.90 -2.82 -1.12
CA PRO A 581 -29.19 -3.46 -1.33
C PRO A 581 -30.37 -2.48 -1.37
N LEU A 582 -30.15 -1.22 -1.03
CA LEU A 582 -31.16 -0.17 -1.09
C LEU A 582 -31.16 0.57 -2.44
N ALA A 583 -30.16 0.34 -3.30
CA ALA A 583 -30.10 0.87 -4.65
C ALA A 583 -30.69 -0.11 -5.68
N ALA A 584 -31.32 0.42 -6.70
CA ALA A 584 -31.98 -0.38 -7.74
C ALA A 584 -31.02 -1.27 -8.53
N ASP A 585 -29.76 -0.83 -8.72
CA ASP A 585 -28.70 -1.55 -9.43
C ASP A 585 -27.74 -2.30 -8.50
N GLY A 586 -27.99 -2.24 -7.18
CA GLY A 586 -27.18 -2.88 -6.16
C GLY A 586 -25.77 -2.33 -5.99
N ALA A 587 -25.40 -1.29 -6.71
CA ALA A 587 -24.06 -0.72 -6.67
C ALA A 587 -23.95 0.44 -5.67
N GLY A 588 -22.89 0.43 -4.88
CA GLY A 588 -22.43 1.63 -4.18
C GLY A 588 -21.62 2.48 -5.17
N ARG A 589 -21.93 3.77 -5.26
CA ARG A 589 -21.23 4.70 -6.15
C ARG A 589 -21.00 6.05 -5.50
N TYR A 590 -19.80 6.59 -5.71
CA TYR A 590 -19.44 7.93 -5.27
C TYR A 590 -18.71 8.67 -6.40
N LYS A 591 -19.17 9.87 -6.70
CA LYS A 591 -18.57 10.75 -7.71
C LYS A 591 -18.23 12.08 -7.08
N GLU A 592 -17.09 12.60 -7.44
CA GLU A 592 -16.67 13.93 -7.05
C GLU A 592 -15.82 14.59 -8.13
N SER A 593 -15.68 15.90 -8.03
CA SER A 593 -14.74 16.69 -8.80
C SER A 593 -14.16 17.79 -7.92
N GLY A 594 -12.98 18.24 -8.26
CA GLY A 594 -12.30 19.25 -7.48
C GLY A 594 -11.03 19.74 -8.13
N GLU A 595 -10.29 20.54 -7.39
CA GLU A 595 -9.06 21.13 -7.87
C GLU A 595 -7.95 21.06 -6.84
N THR A 596 -6.71 21.04 -7.32
CA THR A 596 -5.50 21.19 -6.51
C THR A 596 -4.63 22.28 -7.09
N HIS A 597 -3.92 22.99 -6.22
CA HIS A 597 -3.14 24.16 -6.59
C HIS A 597 -1.72 24.07 -6.06
N LYS A 598 -0.80 24.77 -6.76
CA LYS A 598 0.58 24.97 -6.33
C LYS A 598 1.00 26.39 -6.68
N VAL A 599 1.66 27.05 -5.74
CA VAL A 599 2.35 28.31 -5.95
C VAL A 599 3.69 28.24 -5.26
N ALA A 600 4.77 28.52 -5.99
CA ALA A 600 6.09 28.60 -5.39
C ALA A 600 6.86 29.83 -5.91
N VAL A 601 7.72 30.35 -5.06
CA VAL A 601 8.69 31.37 -5.41
C VAL A 601 10.05 30.89 -4.94
N ASP A 602 11.01 30.87 -5.83
CA ASP A 602 12.39 30.55 -5.49
C ASP A 602 13.33 31.68 -5.86
N TRP A 603 14.24 31.97 -4.93
CA TRP A 603 15.27 32.98 -5.09
C TRP A 603 16.65 32.34 -5.02
N GLN A 604 17.31 32.29 -6.17
CA GLN A 604 18.65 31.78 -6.32
C GLN A 604 19.67 32.94 -6.08
N PHE A 605 19.95 33.23 -4.81
CA PHE A 605 20.85 34.35 -4.45
C PHE A 605 22.32 34.07 -4.78
N SER A 606 22.68 32.79 -5.05
CA SER A 606 23.98 32.37 -5.57
C SER A 606 23.76 31.17 -6.50
N PRO A 607 24.66 30.85 -7.45
CA PRO A 607 24.52 29.71 -8.35
C PRO A 607 24.28 28.37 -7.67
N SER A 608 24.74 28.21 -6.44
CA SER A 608 24.61 26.97 -5.63
C SER A 608 23.77 27.16 -4.36
N LYS A 609 23.00 28.24 -4.24
CA LYS A 609 22.25 28.56 -3.02
C LYS A 609 20.90 29.16 -3.35
N MET A 610 19.84 28.57 -2.85
CA MET A 610 18.46 28.93 -3.09
C MET A 610 17.68 29.01 -1.78
N VAL A 611 16.78 29.97 -1.67
CA VAL A 611 15.68 30.01 -0.70
C VAL A 611 14.39 29.93 -1.48
N TYR A 612 13.41 29.17 -0.97
CA TYR A 612 12.11 29.05 -1.61
C TYR A 612 10.97 29.11 -0.61
N ALA A 613 9.82 29.56 -1.08
CA ALA A 613 8.52 29.41 -0.41
C ALA A 613 7.58 28.63 -1.34
N ASN A 614 6.86 27.65 -0.79
CA ASN A 614 5.95 26.79 -1.53
C ASN A 614 4.61 26.69 -0.81
N TYR A 615 3.53 26.89 -1.56
CA TYR A 615 2.17 26.53 -1.22
C TYR A 615 1.72 25.43 -2.13
N SER A 616 1.19 24.34 -1.58
CA SER A 616 0.69 23.23 -2.38
C SER A 616 -0.49 22.54 -1.71
N THR A 617 -1.36 21.93 -2.53
CA THR A 617 -2.51 21.17 -2.06
C THR A 617 -2.51 19.77 -2.65
N GLY A 618 -3.08 18.83 -1.91
CA GLY A 618 -3.30 17.45 -2.33
C GLY A 618 -4.62 16.94 -1.79
N PHE A 619 -5.09 15.84 -2.34
CA PHE A 619 -6.33 15.21 -1.91
C PHE A 619 -6.22 13.69 -1.93
N ARG A 620 -7.05 13.04 -1.13
CA ARG A 620 -7.36 11.62 -1.23
C ARG A 620 -8.86 11.48 -1.48
N PRO A 621 -9.28 10.72 -2.51
CA PRO A 621 -10.68 10.65 -2.93
C PRO A 621 -11.59 10.16 -1.82
N GLY A 622 -12.83 10.63 -1.85
CA GLY A 622 -13.93 10.11 -1.07
C GLY A 622 -14.41 8.75 -1.55
N GLY A 623 -15.45 8.24 -0.91
CA GLY A 623 -15.95 6.93 -1.25
C GLY A 623 -17.32 6.63 -0.67
N PHE A 624 -17.74 5.40 -0.88
CA PHE A 624 -19.03 4.89 -0.50
C PHE A 624 -18.94 4.00 0.74
N ASN A 625 -19.84 4.22 1.71
CA ASN A 625 -20.08 3.33 2.83
C ASN A 625 -21.25 2.41 2.54
N ARG A 626 -21.06 1.10 2.73
CA ARG A 626 -22.16 0.13 2.63
C ARG A 626 -23.22 0.41 3.69
N PRO A 627 -24.52 0.10 3.45
CA PRO A 627 -25.54 0.09 4.48
C PRO A 627 -25.18 -0.85 5.62
N LEU A 628 -25.51 -0.48 6.84
CA LEU A 628 -25.26 -1.26 8.05
C LEU A 628 -26.55 -1.77 8.65
N ARG A 629 -26.53 -2.99 9.19
CA ARG A 629 -27.65 -3.52 9.95
C ARG A 629 -27.58 -3.02 11.39
N ILE A 630 -28.63 -2.38 11.84
CA ILE A 630 -28.76 -1.91 13.23
C ILE A 630 -29.59 -2.92 14.01
N ARG A 631 -29.01 -3.48 15.08
CA ARG A 631 -29.62 -4.55 15.88
C ARG A 631 -30.99 -4.15 16.46
N SER A 632 -31.04 -2.98 17.07
CA SER A 632 -32.29 -2.47 17.70
C SER A 632 -33.44 -2.25 16.71
N LEU A 633 -33.12 -2.03 15.43
CA LEU A 633 -34.09 -1.80 14.37
C LEU A 633 -34.39 -3.07 13.55
N GLY A 634 -33.57 -4.10 13.65
CA GLY A 634 -33.71 -5.34 12.88
C GLY A 634 -33.55 -5.18 11.36
N ARG A 635 -33.11 -4.01 10.87
CA ARG A 635 -33.05 -3.68 9.45
C ARG A 635 -31.80 -2.95 9.04
N LEU A 636 -31.54 -2.88 7.72
CA LEU A 636 -30.48 -2.09 7.14
C LEU A 636 -30.81 -0.59 7.21
N VAL A 637 -29.80 0.20 7.47
CA VAL A 637 -29.86 1.67 7.43
C VAL A 637 -28.79 2.20 6.47
N THR A 638 -29.11 3.30 5.83
CA THR A 638 -28.16 3.98 4.95
C THR A 638 -27.04 4.61 5.77
N VAL A 639 -25.84 4.59 5.20
CA VAL A 639 -24.68 5.30 5.77
C VAL A 639 -24.28 6.37 4.77
N GLN A 640 -24.02 7.58 5.27
CA GLN A 640 -23.55 8.64 4.37
C GLN A 640 -22.24 8.27 3.71
N PRO A 641 -22.01 8.65 2.46
CA PRO A 641 -20.67 8.58 1.83
C PRO A 641 -19.68 9.40 2.64
N TYR A 642 -18.41 9.09 2.53
CA TYR A 642 -17.35 9.93 3.05
C TYR A 642 -16.73 10.75 1.91
N GLU A 643 -16.43 12.01 2.23
CA GLU A 643 -15.90 12.99 1.28
C GLU A 643 -14.38 12.86 1.15
N SER A 644 -13.82 13.52 0.12
CA SER A 644 -12.37 13.68 -0.01
C SER A 644 -11.79 14.34 1.22
N GLU A 645 -10.62 13.89 1.63
CA GLU A 645 -9.76 14.64 2.53
C GLU A 645 -8.75 15.46 1.74
N THR A 646 -8.37 16.60 2.29
CA THR A 646 -7.45 17.53 1.64
C THR A 646 -6.32 17.94 2.58
N LEU A 647 -5.13 18.10 2.01
CA LEU A 647 -3.95 18.63 2.71
C LEU A 647 -3.49 19.91 2.02
N THR A 648 -3.30 20.96 2.82
CA THR A 648 -2.72 22.24 2.39
C THR A 648 -1.39 22.43 3.09
N ASN A 649 -0.33 22.63 2.34
CA ASN A 649 1.03 22.83 2.83
C ASN A 649 1.51 24.25 2.59
N PHE A 650 2.15 24.84 3.59
CA PHE A 650 2.95 26.06 3.51
C PHE A 650 4.37 25.71 3.95
N GLU A 651 5.33 25.91 3.08
CA GLU A 651 6.71 25.49 3.29
C GLU A 651 7.68 26.61 2.95
N LEU A 652 8.67 26.80 3.79
CA LEU A 652 9.81 27.67 3.54
C LEU A 652 11.09 26.84 3.66
N GLY A 653 11.92 26.85 2.63
CA GLY A 653 13.12 26.04 2.63
C GLY A 653 14.35 26.74 2.07
N VAL A 654 15.49 26.15 2.37
CA VAL A 654 16.80 26.58 1.91
C VAL A 654 17.55 25.37 1.34
N LYS A 655 18.19 25.55 0.19
CA LYS A 655 19.06 24.55 -0.43
C LYS A 655 20.40 25.20 -0.75
N THR A 656 21.49 24.63 -0.22
CA THR A 656 22.80 25.20 -0.35
C THR A 656 23.88 24.15 -0.62
N SER A 657 24.84 24.51 -1.47
CA SER A 657 26.07 23.78 -1.67
C SER A 657 27.24 24.71 -1.53
N TRP A 658 28.26 24.34 -0.77
CA TRP A 658 29.42 25.12 -0.38
C TRP A 658 30.71 24.41 -0.85
N SER A 659 31.24 24.86 -1.98
CA SER A 659 32.58 24.45 -2.49
C SER A 659 32.85 22.95 -2.47
N ASN A 660 31.86 22.10 -2.83
CA ASN A 660 31.98 20.63 -2.78
C ASN A 660 32.32 20.04 -1.40
N ILE A 661 32.28 20.83 -0.33
CA ILE A 661 32.59 20.40 1.03
C ILE A 661 31.30 20.11 1.80
N LEU A 662 30.30 20.99 1.67
CA LEU A 662 29.05 20.88 2.41
C LEU A 662 27.86 21.09 1.47
N ARG A 663 26.95 20.14 1.45
CA ARG A 663 25.59 20.30 0.97
C ARG A 663 24.67 20.33 2.18
N PHE A 664 23.80 21.33 2.27
CA PHE A 664 22.83 21.47 3.35
C PHE A 664 21.50 21.95 2.81
N ASN A 665 20.45 21.19 3.07
CA ASN A 665 19.07 21.51 2.76
C ASN A 665 18.25 21.48 4.03
N ALA A 666 17.32 22.40 4.18
CA ALA A 666 16.37 22.39 5.30
C ALA A 666 15.04 23.02 4.87
N ALA A 667 13.96 22.55 5.47
CA ALA A 667 12.63 23.11 5.30
C ALA A 667 11.88 23.17 6.63
N VAL A 668 11.11 24.24 6.81
CA VAL A 668 10.09 24.33 7.85
C VAL A 668 8.74 24.35 7.17
N TYR A 669 7.76 23.66 7.76
CA TYR A 669 6.46 23.53 7.14
C TYR A 669 5.32 23.62 8.15
N TYR A 670 4.16 24.03 7.63
CA TYR A 670 2.88 24.04 8.30
C TYR A 670 1.83 23.46 7.39
N GLU A 671 1.22 22.36 7.82
CA GLU A 671 0.22 21.63 7.04
C GLU A 671 -1.13 21.67 7.75
N LYS A 672 -2.20 21.89 6.96
CA LYS A 672 -3.59 21.79 7.37
C LYS A 672 -4.23 20.59 6.70
N TRP A 673 -4.61 19.60 7.48
CA TRP A 673 -5.31 18.41 7.01
C TRP A 673 -6.80 18.52 7.38
N ASN A 674 -7.66 18.50 6.37
CA ASN A 674 -9.10 18.67 6.53
C ASN A 674 -9.84 17.42 6.09
N ASN A 675 -11.05 17.21 6.66
CA ASN A 675 -11.95 16.11 6.35
C ASN A 675 -11.27 14.72 6.42
N ILE A 676 -10.44 14.51 7.45
CA ILE A 676 -9.64 13.31 7.62
C ILE A 676 -10.52 12.07 7.53
N GLN A 677 -10.25 11.16 6.61
CA GLN A 677 -10.95 9.88 6.48
C GLN A 677 -10.50 8.92 7.58
N TYR A 678 -11.42 8.49 8.42
CA TYR A 678 -11.17 7.68 9.59
C TYR A 678 -12.16 6.53 9.70
N SER A 679 -11.66 5.33 10.00
CA SER A 679 -12.52 4.17 10.25
C SER A 679 -13.01 4.18 11.68
N VAL A 680 -14.32 4.07 11.87
CA VAL A 680 -14.99 4.00 13.17
C VAL A 680 -15.91 2.80 13.25
N ILE A 681 -16.07 2.27 14.45
CA ILE A 681 -17.08 1.25 14.76
C ILE A 681 -18.35 1.98 15.20
N VAL A 682 -19.47 1.70 14.54
CA VAL A 682 -20.75 2.33 14.86
C VAL A 682 -21.43 1.54 15.97
N SER A 683 -21.79 2.22 17.05
CA SER A 683 -22.56 1.61 18.14
C SER A 683 -23.90 1.07 17.66
N GLY A 684 -24.24 -0.15 18.07
CA GLY A 684 -25.46 -0.84 17.64
C GLY A 684 -25.40 -1.47 16.26
N ALA A 685 -24.32 -1.27 15.51
CA ALA A 685 -24.07 -1.90 14.20
C ALA A 685 -23.21 -3.17 14.31
N GLN A 686 -23.19 -3.81 15.47
CA GLN A 686 -22.59 -5.15 15.68
C GLN A 686 -21.09 -5.21 15.37
N GLY A 687 -20.35 -4.18 15.74
CA GLY A 687 -18.91 -4.10 15.46
C GLY A 687 -18.59 -3.76 14.00
N ALA A 688 -19.58 -3.48 13.16
CA ALA A 688 -19.33 -3.08 11.78
C ALA A 688 -18.68 -1.68 11.72
N GLY A 689 -17.56 -1.61 11.02
CA GLY A 689 -16.87 -0.36 10.75
C GLY A 689 -17.44 0.38 9.55
N MET A 690 -17.29 1.69 9.58
CA MET A 690 -17.51 2.60 8.44
C MET A 690 -16.41 3.64 8.38
N THR A 691 -16.24 4.26 7.23
CA THR A 691 -15.38 5.43 7.09
C THR A 691 -16.18 6.71 7.23
N GLY A 692 -15.71 7.63 8.04
CA GLY A 692 -16.25 8.97 8.16
C GLY A 692 -15.17 10.03 8.02
N ASN A 693 -15.57 11.29 8.01
CA ASN A 693 -14.65 12.42 7.92
C ASN A 693 -14.43 13.02 9.32
N ALA A 694 -13.22 12.84 9.87
CA ALA A 694 -12.81 13.35 11.17
C ALA A 694 -12.27 14.76 11.04
N GLY A 695 -13.03 15.76 11.30
CA GLY A 695 -12.59 17.14 11.52
C GLY A 695 -11.30 17.59 10.80
N LYS A 696 -10.35 18.12 11.57
CA LYS A 696 -9.11 18.75 11.06
C LYS A 696 -7.90 18.34 11.90
N ALA A 697 -6.72 18.35 11.29
CA ALA A 697 -5.45 18.30 12.00
C ALA A 697 -4.49 19.37 11.49
N GLU A 698 -3.53 19.73 12.33
CA GLU A 698 -2.40 20.59 11.95
C GLU A 698 -1.11 19.83 12.20
N VAL A 699 -0.20 19.94 11.24
CA VAL A 699 1.16 19.42 11.35
C VAL A 699 2.15 20.57 11.22
N LYS A 700 3.08 20.65 12.15
CA LYS A 700 4.19 21.61 12.13
C LYS A 700 5.49 20.87 12.26
N GLY A 701 6.47 21.24 11.47
CA GLY A 701 7.72 20.51 11.56
C GLY A 701 8.88 21.19 10.86
N VAL A 702 10.01 20.54 11.02
CA VAL A 702 11.26 20.87 10.35
C VAL A 702 11.91 19.59 9.87
N GLU A 703 12.49 19.64 8.70
CA GLU A 703 13.29 18.55 8.14
C GLU A 703 14.58 19.12 7.52
N PHE A 704 15.64 18.33 7.58
CA PHE A 704 16.93 18.70 7.00
C PHE A 704 17.70 17.48 6.50
N ASP A 705 18.57 17.70 5.54
CA ASP A 705 19.62 16.79 5.13
C ASP A 705 20.93 17.53 4.88
N ALA A 706 22.05 16.89 5.20
CA ALA A 706 23.37 17.43 5.01
C ALA A 706 24.41 16.36 4.65
N ASP A 707 25.27 16.67 3.70
CA ASP A 707 26.46 15.91 3.37
C ASP A 707 27.69 16.76 3.57
N LEU A 708 28.61 16.30 4.40
CA LEU A 708 29.88 16.95 4.67
C LEU A 708 31.03 16.07 4.19
N LYS A 709 31.82 16.54 3.23
CA LYS A 709 32.99 15.84 2.68
C LYS A 709 34.29 16.45 3.22
N LEU A 710 35.00 15.70 4.02
CA LEU A 710 36.27 16.07 4.62
C LEU A 710 37.38 15.16 4.06
N GLY A 711 37.88 15.49 2.88
CA GLY A 711 38.86 14.66 2.17
C GLY A 711 38.28 13.29 1.81
N ARG A 712 38.73 12.23 2.48
CA ARG A 712 38.25 10.85 2.27
C ARG A 712 37.04 10.46 3.15
N ILE A 713 36.62 11.33 4.02
CA ILE A 713 35.51 11.09 4.96
C ILE A 713 34.28 11.84 4.43
N THR A 714 33.18 11.13 4.24
CA THR A 714 31.87 11.73 3.96
C THR A 714 30.95 11.42 5.13
N ILE A 715 30.36 12.48 5.68
CA ILE A 715 29.36 12.40 6.76
C ILE A 715 28.03 12.81 6.18
N THR A 716 27.09 11.87 6.11
CA THR A 716 25.71 12.13 5.70
C THR A 716 24.84 12.11 6.95
N THR A 717 24.05 13.15 7.13
CA THR A 717 23.08 13.23 8.22
C THR A 717 21.75 13.77 7.69
N ALA A 718 20.66 13.30 8.25
CA ALA A 718 19.33 13.79 7.94
C ALA A 718 18.44 13.64 9.18
N GLY A 719 17.44 14.50 9.31
CA GLY A 719 16.52 14.45 10.44
C GLY A 719 15.22 15.18 10.15
N ALA A 720 14.16 14.79 10.87
CA ALA A 720 12.88 15.45 10.85
C ALA A 720 12.26 15.51 12.25
N TYR A 721 11.52 16.55 12.52
CA TYR A 721 10.67 16.70 13.69
C TYR A 721 9.27 17.11 13.26
N ASN A 722 8.27 16.36 13.71
CA ASN A 722 6.87 16.57 13.40
C ASN A 722 6.04 16.71 14.67
N ASP A 723 5.17 17.72 14.74
CA ASP A 723 4.13 17.88 15.75
C ASP A 723 2.76 17.90 15.05
N ALA A 724 2.13 16.73 15.00
CA ALA A 724 0.84 16.51 14.35
C ALA A 724 -0.27 16.36 15.40
N LYS A 725 -1.32 17.19 15.35
CA LYS A 725 -2.41 17.22 16.34
C LYS A 725 -3.76 17.46 15.71
N LEU A 726 -4.79 16.77 16.21
CA LEU A 726 -6.17 17.07 15.90
C LEU A 726 -6.53 18.50 16.34
N LYS A 727 -7.41 19.14 15.56
CA LYS A 727 -7.99 20.45 15.82
C LYS A 727 -9.51 20.34 15.91
N GLY A 728 -10.01 20.47 17.13
CA GLY A 728 -11.39 20.21 17.47
C GLY A 728 -11.66 18.73 17.78
N ASN A 729 -12.78 18.50 18.47
CA ASN A 729 -13.19 17.15 18.80
C ASN A 729 -13.62 16.38 17.55
N PHE A 730 -13.17 15.14 17.42
CA PHE A 730 -13.73 14.20 16.47
C PHE A 730 -14.99 13.58 17.06
N CYS A 731 -16.12 13.82 16.40
CA CYS A 731 -17.41 13.34 16.86
C CYS A 731 -17.74 11.95 16.32
N ASN A 732 -18.29 11.10 17.18
CA ASN A 732 -18.80 9.80 16.80
C ASN A 732 -20.09 9.90 15.96
N PHE A 733 -20.56 8.76 15.49
CA PHE A 733 -21.73 8.63 14.63
C PHE A 733 -22.96 8.24 15.46
N ALA A 734 -24.11 8.73 15.04
CA ALA A 734 -25.40 8.40 15.61
C ALA A 734 -26.33 7.78 14.57
N VAL A 735 -27.16 6.85 15.03
CA VAL A 735 -28.25 6.27 14.24
C VAL A 735 -29.46 7.17 14.35
N ASN A 736 -29.96 7.68 13.22
CA ASN A 736 -31.25 8.36 13.15
C ASN A 736 -32.33 7.32 12.84
N THR A 737 -33.13 7.01 13.85
CA THR A 737 -34.19 6.00 13.74
C THR A 737 -35.38 6.47 12.89
N ALA A 738 -35.60 7.77 12.76
CA ALA A 738 -36.67 8.33 11.94
C ALA A 738 -36.35 8.30 10.44
N THR A 739 -35.12 8.62 10.08
CA THR A 739 -34.68 8.64 8.68
C THR A 739 -33.98 7.34 8.25
N LEU A 740 -33.79 6.40 9.17
CA LEU A 740 -33.05 5.15 8.94
C LEU A 740 -31.66 5.39 8.33
N SER A 741 -30.93 6.32 8.90
CA SER A 741 -29.59 6.71 8.44
C SER A 741 -28.58 6.78 9.56
N ILE A 742 -27.30 6.62 9.22
CA ILE A 742 -26.18 6.85 10.11
C ILE A 742 -25.41 8.05 9.59
N SER A 743 -25.23 9.03 10.47
CA SER A 743 -24.45 10.23 10.18
C SER A 743 -23.59 10.62 11.36
N GLN A 744 -22.53 11.34 11.07
CA GLN A 744 -21.67 11.90 12.11
C GLN A 744 -22.43 12.98 12.90
N LEU A 745 -22.23 13.02 14.21
CA LEU A 745 -22.74 14.11 15.04
C LEU A 745 -22.13 15.45 14.58
N SER A 746 -22.95 16.44 14.34
CA SER A 746 -22.50 17.77 13.91
C SER A 746 -21.73 18.52 15.00
N SER A 747 -21.95 18.14 16.26
CA SER A 747 -21.22 18.64 17.43
C SER A 747 -21.18 17.56 18.51
N CYS A 748 -20.13 17.54 19.32
CA CYS A 748 -19.99 16.58 20.40
C CYS A 748 -19.31 17.20 21.63
N THR A 749 -19.73 16.72 22.78
CA THR A 749 -19.23 17.18 24.09
C THR A 749 -18.46 16.08 24.78
N LEU A 750 -17.29 16.40 25.31
CA LEU A 750 -16.48 15.46 26.07
C LEU A 750 -17.24 15.00 27.33
N GLY A 751 -17.28 13.70 27.56
CA GLY A 751 -18.04 13.10 28.66
C GLY A 751 -19.54 12.86 28.39
N ALA A 752 -20.08 13.35 27.27
CA ALA A 752 -21.40 13.00 26.83
C ALA A 752 -21.43 11.73 25.98
N PHE A 753 -22.60 11.06 25.95
CA PHE A 753 -22.80 9.83 25.18
C PHE A 753 -23.70 10.07 23.97
N VAL A 754 -23.51 9.26 22.93
CA VAL A 754 -24.38 9.24 21.77
C VAL A 754 -25.77 8.82 22.20
N PRO A 755 -26.84 9.57 21.84
CA PRO A 755 -28.21 9.21 22.20
C PRO A 755 -28.56 7.79 21.76
N ASP A 756 -29.29 7.07 22.58
CA ASP A 756 -29.80 5.72 22.30
C ASP A 756 -28.73 4.68 21.96
N SER A 757 -27.46 4.94 22.30
CA SER A 757 -26.36 3.98 22.07
C SER A 757 -26.34 2.88 23.14
N SER A 758 -26.24 1.62 22.69
CA SER A 758 -26.07 0.45 23.56
C SER A 758 -24.99 -0.47 22.98
N PRO A 759 -23.86 -0.65 23.67
CA PRO A 759 -23.46 -0.02 24.93
C PRO A 759 -23.28 1.52 24.80
N PRO A 760 -23.26 2.26 25.91
CA PRO A 760 -23.07 3.71 25.88
C PRO A 760 -21.77 4.09 25.16
N THR A 761 -21.90 4.85 24.06
CA THR A 761 -20.76 5.25 23.22
C THR A 761 -20.47 6.73 23.44
N PRO A 762 -19.23 7.14 23.78
CA PRO A 762 -18.92 8.56 23.93
C PRO A 762 -19.22 9.35 22.67
N GLN A 763 -19.70 10.60 22.80
CA GLN A 763 -19.89 11.47 21.65
C GLN A 763 -18.57 11.86 20.97
N VAL A 764 -17.51 11.98 21.75
CA VAL A 764 -16.16 12.33 21.28
C VAL A 764 -15.36 11.06 21.07
N ALA A 765 -15.01 10.75 19.82
CA ALA A 765 -14.14 9.64 19.46
C ALA A 765 -12.66 9.96 19.71
N ALA A 766 -12.25 11.21 19.43
CA ALA A 766 -10.93 11.72 19.77
C ALA A 766 -11.02 13.21 20.13
N ALA A 767 -10.34 13.62 21.19
CA ALA A 767 -10.38 14.98 21.71
C ALA A 767 -9.47 15.93 20.89
N ASP A 768 -9.80 17.22 20.96
CA ASP A 768 -8.92 18.29 20.50
C ASP A 768 -7.51 18.17 21.11
N GLY A 769 -6.49 18.41 20.32
CA GLY A 769 -5.09 18.29 20.73
C GLY A 769 -4.55 16.86 20.77
N THR A 770 -5.36 15.83 20.48
CA THR A 770 -4.86 14.45 20.37
C THR A 770 -3.74 14.39 19.34
N ARG A 771 -2.60 13.83 19.74
CA ARG A 771 -1.44 13.65 18.89
C ARG A 771 -1.69 12.56 17.88
N LEU A 772 -1.35 12.82 16.64
CA LEU A 772 -1.32 11.82 15.57
C LEU A 772 0.02 11.07 15.61
N PRO A 773 0.07 9.82 15.13
CA PRO A 773 1.28 8.99 15.13
C PRO A 773 2.50 9.62 14.46
#